data_ce9cdda9cfd8c1964b9af5bd28a12ed2
#
_entry.id   ce9cdda9cfd8c1964b9af5bd28a12ed2
#
_cell.length_a   1.000
_cell.length_b   1.000
_cell.length_c   1.000
_cell.angle_alpha   90.00
_cell.angle_beta   90.00
_cell.angle_gamma   90.00
#
_symmetry.space_group_name_H-M   'P 1'
#
loop_
_entity.id
_entity.type
_entity.pdbx_description
1 polymer ?
#
loop_
_entity_poly.entity_id
_entity_poly.type
_entity_poly.pdbx_seq_one_letter_code
_entity_poly.pdbx_strand_id
1 'polypeptide(L)'
;MDAPDGQARRLWPHRNGHRGPSHPAQVEQPFIMVRSLFFRKRHEAEEITPIPGPLESNASGVDHLQHLQQFEKAHKLDPNLPIDELNDVDAAIATGNAEKGIEIEHALMEDNSPYPEVRAVVRNYDVDVPANTVRAWVIGLILCTIGSGVNMLFSLRNPSVAITTYVIQLIAYPIGRGWDLIMPDREFNVFGLKFNLRPGKFNYKEHVVIVAMSNAAYGGGVLYATDVLIAQKVFYGQDFGIAFQLLFGITTLCTGYGLAGLARRFLVWPAAMIWPADLVNCALFYTLHDHSISDPSKTNGWSIGRYRLFLIIGCGAFIYYWFPGWIFRGLSVFAWVCWIAPNNVVVNKVFGGQHGYGLMPITFDWSIISGFIGSPLIPPFHATANVLGGIIIFFVCVSMGIHFSGTWFADYLPVQSSESYDNMGNIYNVSRILDANFEFNETAYKEYSPLYLSTQFAMAYGLSFAAMSAVIIHVGLYHGKEIWRQFKMARHQEDDVHMRLMKKYRDAEDWWYAVLFVTMVAISFGVVAGWPTGFPAWAYVVCMMLPIIWLIPIGLIQAITNIQLGLNVLTEFIIGYMVPGRPLAMMMFKNYGYISMSQALYFSQDLKLGHYMKVPPRVMFASQLVASIWSAMVQIGVMNWAVSKIPDVCSLDQPNNYSCPNGRVFYTASVVWGAIGPARIFSHGATYASLQWFWLVGAATPIITWLLARRWPKSIWRYVCTPVIYGGTGLLPPATVYIFLCWGVVGITFNYFIKRRYTGWWLQYNYIVSAALDCGLILSTLLIFFTLYLTSANKPNWWGNVGAFQTLDFEGKAITRHLMPGETFGPSVFP
;
A
#
# COMPACT_ATOMS: atom_id res chain seq x y z
N MET A 1 -4.10 49.97 42.52
CA MET A 1 -3.50 51.26 42.06
C MET A 1 -3.45 51.11 40.57
N ASP A 2 -4.53 51.45 40.03
CA ASP A 2 -4.94 52.56 39.21
C ASP A 2 -4.62 52.38 37.72
N ALA A 3 -5.68 52.16 36.98
CA ALA A 3 -5.78 52.58 35.58
C ALA A 3 -5.92 54.14 35.56
N PRO A 4 -5.88 54.85 34.41
CA PRO A 4 -6.99 54.82 33.46
C PRO A 4 -6.66 55.17 31.97
N ASP A 5 -7.64 54.79 31.11
CA ASP A 5 -8.29 55.51 30.00
C ASP A 5 -7.52 56.39 28.99
N GLY A 6 -7.96 56.25 27.73
CA GLY A 6 -7.72 57.24 26.70
C GLY A 6 -8.23 56.85 25.30
N GLN A 7 -9.50 57.12 25.06
CA GLN A 7 -10.16 57.08 23.73
C GLN A 7 -9.55 58.05 22.74
N ALA A 8 -9.62 57.77 21.44
CA ALA A 8 -10.09 58.75 20.44
C ALA A 8 -10.44 58.12 19.07
N ARG A 9 -11.65 58.28 18.70
CA ARG A 9 -12.29 58.16 17.38
C ARG A 9 -11.72 59.16 16.36
N ARG A 10 -11.81 58.84 15.07
CA ARG A 10 -12.41 59.61 13.95
C ARG A 10 -12.16 58.93 12.63
N LEU A 11 -13.19 58.54 11.89
CA LEU A 11 -14.10 59.20 10.95
C LEU A 11 -13.59 59.23 9.48
N TRP A 12 -14.45 58.68 8.66
CA TRP A 12 -14.50 58.62 7.19
C TRP A 12 -14.39 59.95 6.49
N PRO A 13 -14.18 60.03 5.12
CA PRO A 13 -15.37 60.16 4.27
C PRO A 13 -15.37 59.40 2.92
N HIS A 14 -16.57 59.24 2.43
CA HIS A 14 -17.00 58.81 1.09
C HIS A 14 -16.43 59.64 -0.06
N ARG A 15 -16.26 59.05 -1.25
CA ARG A 15 -16.71 59.63 -2.51
C ARG A 15 -16.98 58.63 -3.59
N ASN A 16 -18.16 58.72 -4.18
CA ASN A 16 -18.73 58.07 -5.34
C ASN A 16 -17.97 58.35 -6.66
N GLY A 17 -18.10 57.49 -7.62
CA GLY A 17 -17.76 57.70 -9.01
C GLY A 17 -18.07 56.55 -9.94
N HIS A 18 -19.24 56.63 -10.57
CA HIS A 18 -19.73 55.75 -11.66
C HIS A 18 -18.78 55.63 -12.86
N ARG A 19 -18.65 54.43 -13.45
CA ARG A 19 -18.91 54.14 -14.87
C ARG A 19 -18.51 52.71 -15.20
N GLY A 20 -19.46 51.87 -15.59
CA GLY A 20 -19.23 50.71 -16.46
C GLY A 20 -19.53 51.15 -17.94
N PRO A 21 -19.66 50.25 -18.89
CA PRO A 21 -19.10 48.93 -19.09
C PRO A 21 -18.41 48.81 -20.49
N SER A 22 -17.63 47.78 -20.72
CA SER A 22 -17.44 47.30 -22.09
C SER A 22 -16.96 45.83 -22.08
N HIS A 23 -17.78 44.94 -22.63
CA HIS A 23 -17.41 43.63 -23.11
C HIS A 23 -16.36 43.72 -24.23
N PRO A 24 -15.51 42.74 -24.37
CA PRO A 24 -15.15 42.24 -25.70
C PRO A 24 -15.48 40.76 -25.90
N ALA A 25 -16.23 40.57 -26.95
CA ALA A 25 -16.36 39.46 -27.87
C ALA A 25 -15.75 38.10 -27.56
N GLN A 26 -16.61 37.09 -27.55
CA GLN A 26 -16.35 35.68 -27.80
C GLN A 26 -15.58 35.50 -29.11
N VAL A 27 -14.45 34.79 -29.02
CA VAL A 27 -13.85 34.10 -30.17
C VAL A 27 -14.12 32.61 -29.95
N GLU A 28 -15.11 32.12 -30.66
CA GLU A 28 -15.32 30.70 -30.91
C GLU A 28 -14.13 30.13 -31.68
N GLN A 29 -13.60 29.04 -31.25
CA GLN A 29 -12.82 28.11 -32.06
C GLN A 29 -13.35 26.68 -31.92
N PRO A 30 -13.36 25.92 -33.03
CA PRO A 30 -14.18 24.74 -33.20
C PRO A 30 -13.40 23.46 -32.86
N PHE A 31 -13.81 22.75 -31.83
CA PHE A 31 -13.48 21.34 -31.62
C PHE A 31 -14.71 20.56 -31.14
N ILE A 32 -15.72 20.55 -32.01
CA ILE A 32 -16.89 19.69 -31.85
C ILE A 32 -16.95 18.81 -33.11
N MET A 33 -16.26 17.68 -33.08
CA MET A 33 -16.54 16.60 -34.02
C MET A 33 -15.93 15.25 -33.63
N VAL A 34 -16.25 14.73 -32.45
CA VAL A 34 -16.16 13.28 -32.15
C VAL A 34 -17.22 12.87 -31.08
N ARG A 35 -18.35 13.57 -31.02
CA ARG A 35 -19.36 13.30 -29.98
C ARG A 35 -20.68 12.70 -30.50
N SER A 36 -20.75 12.24 -31.77
CA SER A 36 -22.03 11.83 -32.37
C SER A 36 -22.14 10.38 -32.86
N LEU A 37 -21.21 9.48 -32.51
CA LEU A 37 -21.27 8.10 -33.03
C LEU A 37 -21.65 7.00 -32.03
N PHE A 38 -21.78 7.29 -30.77
CA PHE A 38 -22.29 6.30 -29.81
C PHE A 38 -23.32 6.96 -28.89
N PHE A 39 -24.49 6.36 -28.83
CA PHE A 39 -25.65 6.62 -27.97
C PHE A 39 -26.78 7.46 -28.55
N ARG A 40 -27.61 6.78 -29.38
CA ARG A 40 -28.99 7.16 -29.61
C ARG A 40 -29.91 6.00 -29.20
N LYS A 41 -30.34 6.00 -27.92
CA LYS A 41 -31.66 5.48 -27.49
C LYS A 41 -32.03 6.15 -26.17
N ARG A 42 -33.05 7.02 -26.27
CA ARG A 42 -33.73 7.58 -25.09
C ARG A 42 -34.48 6.45 -24.38
N HIS A 43 -34.10 6.12 -23.17
CA HIS A 43 -34.98 5.65 -22.11
C HIS A 43 -35.05 6.77 -21.09
N GLU A 44 -36.26 7.03 -20.59
CA GLU A 44 -36.55 8.02 -19.56
C GLU A 44 -35.55 7.79 -18.40
N ALA A 45 -34.67 8.75 -18.23
CA ALA A 45 -33.69 8.73 -17.17
C ALA A 45 -34.46 9.17 -15.91
N GLU A 46 -34.55 8.30 -14.90
CA GLU A 46 -34.71 8.77 -13.53
C GLU A 46 -33.67 9.87 -13.34
N GLU A 47 -34.12 11.06 -13.00
CA GLU A 47 -33.28 12.20 -12.65
C GLU A 47 -32.38 11.79 -11.50
N ILE A 48 -31.11 11.53 -11.82
CA ILE A 48 -30.06 11.27 -10.83
C ILE A 48 -29.72 12.64 -10.25
N THR A 49 -30.41 13.02 -9.19
CA THR A 49 -30.06 14.21 -8.40
C THR A 49 -28.63 14.04 -7.87
N PRO A 50 -27.74 15.02 -8.08
CA PRO A 50 -26.43 15.04 -7.45
C PRO A 50 -26.58 15.00 -5.93
N ILE A 51 -25.64 14.39 -5.21
CA ILE A 51 -25.50 14.65 -3.78
C ILE A 51 -25.03 16.09 -3.71
N PRO A 52 -25.79 17.01 -3.12
CA PRO A 52 -25.43 18.43 -3.14
C PRO A 52 -24.18 18.65 -2.27
N GLY A 53 -23.31 19.56 -2.69
CA GLY A 53 -22.33 20.18 -1.81
C GLY A 53 -23.00 21.05 -0.75
N PRO A 54 -22.22 21.65 0.19
CA PRO A 54 -22.79 22.51 1.23
C PRO A 54 -23.77 23.51 0.65
N LEU A 55 -24.91 23.64 1.28
CA LEU A 55 -25.95 24.59 0.83
C LEU A 55 -25.46 26.04 1.00
N GLU A 56 -25.86 26.92 0.13
CA GLU A 56 -25.59 28.35 0.27
C GLU A 56 -26.21 28.87 1.59
N SER A 57 -25.59 29.87 2.22
CA SER A 57 -25.97 30.44 3.50
C SER A 57 -27.43 30.93 3.60
N ASN A 58 -28.17 30.94 2.50
CA ASN A 58 -29.58 31.35 2.41
C ASN A 58 -30.54 30.17 2.20
N ALA A 59 -30.07 28.92 2.29
CA ALA A 59 -30.94 27.74 2.12
C ALA A 59 -31.98 27.63 3.23
N SER A 60 -33.17 27.12 2.91
CA SER A 60 -34.21 26.89 3.89
C SER A 60 -33.90 25.68 4.78
N GLY A 61 -34.47 25.67 6.00
CA GLY A 61 -34.30 24.48 6.87
C GLY A 61 -34.82 23.17 6.26
N VAL A 62 -35.75 23.25 5.31
CA VAL A 62 -36.26 22.12 4.56
C VAL A 62 -35.19 21.60 3.56
N ASP A 63 -34.42 22.49 2.94
CA ASP A 63 -33.34 22.12 2.03
C ASP A 63 -32.23 21.38 2.77
N HIS A 64 -31.89 21.83 3.98
CA HIS A 64 -30.90 21.16 4.84
C HIS A 64 -31.34 19.73 5.22
N LEU A 65 -32.58 19.53 5.57
CA LEU A 65 -33.11 18.19 5.88
C LEU A 65 -33.12 17.28 4.66
N GLN A 66 -33.47 17.79 3.48
CA GLN A 66 -33.37 17.01 2.23
C GLN A 66 -31.94 16.63 1.92
N HIS A 67 -30.99 17.52 2.15
CA HIS A 67 -29.58 17.28 1.98
C HIS A 67 -29.07 16.19 2.92
N LEU A 68 -29.43 16.24 4.20
CA LEU A 68 -29.11 15.18 5.18
C LEU A 68 -29.74 13.82 4.79
N GLN A 69 -30.95 13.78 4.21
CA GLN A 69 -31.54 12.55 3.68
C GLN A 69 -30.72 11.93 2.54
N GLN A 70 -30.21 12.79 1.65
CA GLN A 70 -29.34 12.33 0.57
C GLN A 70 -28.00 11.81 1.10
N PHE A 71 -27.42 12.52 2.07
CA PHE A 71 -26.20 12.08 2.76
C PHE A 71 -26.38 10.73 3.46
N GLU A 72 -27.44 10.56 4.28
CA GLU A 72 -27.75 9.29 4.93
C GLU A 72 -27.86 8.15 3.92
N LYS A 73 -28.62 8.37 2.84
CA LYS A 73 -28.82 7.37 1.80
C LYS A 73 -27.54 6.97 1.09
N ALA A 74 -26.63 7.92 0.88
CA ALA A 74 -25.32 7.68 0.24
C ALA A 74 -24.36 6.91 1.16
N HIS A 75 -24.33 7.25 2.47
CA HIS A 75 -23.37 6.71 3.44
C HIS A 75 -23.94 5.57 4.31
N LYS A 76 -25.15 5.09 4.03
CA LYS A 76 -25.85 4.05 4.81
C LYS A 76 -25.04 2.78 5.03
N LEU A 77 -24.21 2.36 4.06
CA LEU A 77 -23.37 1.17 4.11
C LEU A 77 -21.87 1.50 4.27
N ASP A 78 -21.51 2.77 4.50
CA ASP A 78 -20.13 3.18 4.70
C ASP A 78 -19.61 2.70 6.06
N PRO A 79 -18.59 1.79 6.11
CA PRO A 79 -18.13 1.23 7.37
C PRO A 79 -17.30 2.20 8.22
N ASN A 80 -16.77 3.28 7.64
CA ASN A 80 -15.94 4.26 8.35
C ASN A 80 -16.74 5.37 9.01
N LEU A 81 -18.01 5.56 8.59
CA LEU A 81 -18.87 6.55 9.25
C LEU A 81 -19.45 5.96 10.53
N PRO A 82 -19.28 6.62 11.72
CA PRO A 82 -19.83 6.13 12.98
C PRO A 82 -21.36 5.94 12.94
N ILE A 83 -21.85 4.84 13.52
CA ILE A 83 -23.30 4.58 13.58
C ILE A 83 -24.01 5.64 14.42
N ASP A 84 -23.35 6.18 15.44
CA ASP A 84 -23.93 7.19 16.32
C ASP A 84 -24.21 8.49 15.54
N GLU A 85 -23.27 8.92 14.68
CA GLU A 85 -23.48 10.08 13.79
C GLU A 85 -24.63 9.85 12.79
N LEU A 86 -24.74 8.63 12.23
CA LEU A 86 -25.89 8.28 11.38
C LEU A 86 -27.22 8.25 12.15
N ASN A 87 -27.23 7.79 13.40
CA ASN A 87 -28.42 7.83 14.22
C ASN A 87 -28.85 9.27 14.55
N ASP A 88 -27.89 10.18 14.75
CA ASP A 88 -28.18 11.60 14.95
C ASP A 88 -28.77 12.25 13.70
N VAL A 89 -28.27 11.91 12.52
CA VAL A 89 -28.84 12.31 11.23
C VAL A 89 -30.25 11.76 11.06
N ASP A 90 -30.45 10.46 11.31
CA ASP A 90 -31.78 9.82 11.24
C ASP A 90 -32.77 10.49 12.21
N ALA A 91 -32.34 10.81 13.44
CA ALA A 91 -33.15 11.47 14.43
C ALA A 91 -33.55 12.91 14.01
N ALA A 92 -32.62 13.66 13.42
CA ALA A 92 -32.89 15.00 12.90
C ALA A 92 -33.90 14.96 11.74
N ILE A 93 -33.75 14.01 10.83
CA ILE A 93 -34.67 13.79 9.71
C ILE A 93 -36.06 13.38 10.22
N ALA A 94 -36.14 12.43 11.17
CA ALA A 94 -37.38 11.91 11.71
C ALA A 94 -38.17 12.94 12.50
N THR A 95 -37.48 13.85 13.22
CA THR A 95 -38.09 14.92 14.00
C THR A 95 -38.47 16.16 13.19
N GLY A 96 -37.93 16.29 11.97
CA GLY A 96 -38.11 17.48 11.13
C GLY A 96 -37.49 18.75 11.75
N ASN A 97 -36.58 18.62 12.71
CA ASN A 97 -35.92 19.74 13.39
C ASN A 97 -34.87 20.37 12.50
N ALA A 98 -35.20 21.49 11.87
CA ALA A 98 -34.35 22.21 10.95
C ALA A 98 -33.07 22.78 11.63
N GLU A 99 -33.17 23.29 12.87
CA GLU A 99 -32.01 23.83 13.59
C GLU A 99 -30.96 22.75 13.87
N LYS A 100 -31.44 21.60 14.38
CA LYS A 100 -30.57 20.44 14.62
C LYS A 100 -30.01 19.89 13.31
N GLY A 101 -30.81 19.92 12.23
CA GLY A 101 -30.36 19.55 10.90
C GLY A 101 -29.23 20.43 10.39
N ILE A 102 -29.35 21.73 10.54
CA ILE A 102 -28.32 22.71 10.17
C ILE A 102 -27.03 22.47 10.99
N GLU A 103 -27.15 22.30 12.32
CA GLU A 103 -25.98 22.03 13.19
C GLU A 103 -25.22 20.77 12.78
N ILE A 104 -25.93 19.68 12.50
CA ILE A 104 -25.32 18.42 12.08
C ILE A 104 -24.68 18.56 10.71
N GLU A 105 -25.33 19.22 9.76
CA GLU A 105 -24.78 19.44 8.43
C GLU A 105 -23.50 20.28 8.46
N HIS A 106 -23.49 21.36 9.23
CA HIS A 106 -22.28 22.16 9.44
C HIS A 106 -21.16 21.31 10.05
N ALA A 107 -21.46 20.55 11.10
CA ALA A 107 -20.47 19.70 11.78
C ALA A 107 -19.89 18.61 10.89
N LEU A 108 -20.69 18.01 10.00
CA LEU A 108 -20.28 16.89 9.16
C LEU A 108 -19.70 17.29 7.80
N MET A 109 -20.16 18.40 7.21
CA MET A 109 -19.88 18.71 5.81
C MET A 109 -19.22 20.07 5.59
N GLU A 110 -19.64 21.13 6.27
CA GLU A 110 -19.17 22.48 5.99
C GLU A 110 -17.86 22.81 6.69
N ASP A 111 -17.76 22.54 7.98
CA ASP A 111 -16.63 22.94 8.79
C ASP A 111 -15.53 21.87 8.86
N ASN A 112 -15.87 20.61 8.59
CA ASN A 112 -14.93 19.50 8.72
C ASN A 112 -15.27 18.35 7.77
N SER A 113 -14.40 17.32 7.79
CA SER A 113 -14.66 16.03 7.15
C SER A 113 -15.70 15.23 7.96
N PRO A 114 -16.59 14.44 7.32
CA PRO A 114 -17.50 13.54 8.01
C PRO A 114 -16.79 12.43 8.81
N TYR A 115 -15.50 12.20 8.57
CA TYR A 115 -14.72 11.13 9.19
C TYR A 115 -13.91 11.63 10.39
N PRO A 116 -14.15 11.07 11.61
CA PRO A 116 -13.47 11.50 12.83
C PRO A 116 -11.94 11.40 12.75
N GLU A 117 -11.42 10.38 12.07
CA GLU A 117 -10.00 10.16 11.86
C GLU A 117 -9.35 11.33 11.09
N VAL A 118 -10.01 11.79 10.05
CA VAL A 118 -9.54 12.93 9.24
C VAL A 118 -9.63 14.22 10.06
N ARG A 119 -10.75 14.45 10.76
CA ARG A 119 -10.94 15.62 11.63
C ARG A 119 -9.85 15.73 12.71
N ALA A 120 -9.38 14.59 13.22
CA ALA A 120 -8.37 14.54 14.29
C ALA A 120 -6.98 15.03 13.85
N VAL A 121 -6.66 14.85 12.58
CA VAL A 121 -5.29 15.04 12.07
C VAL A 121 -5.20 16.15 11.05
N VAL A 122 -6.11 16.20 10.07
CA VAL A 122 -6.01 17.11 8.93
C VAL A 122 -6.63 18.47 9.28
N ARG A 123 -5.87 19.54 9.06
CA ARG A 123 -6.35 20.90 9.31
C ARG A 123 -7.39 21.33 8.28
N ASN A 124 -8.47 21.94 8.75
CA ASN A 124 -9.56 22.50 7.94
C ASN A 124 -9.30 23.92 7.43
N TYR A 125 -8.06 24.36 7.48
CA TYR A 125 -7.61 25.65 6.94
C TYR A 125 -6.31 25.50 6.18
N ASP A 126 -6.04 26.47 5.31
CA ASP A 126 -4.80 26.54 4.52
C ASP A 126 -3.93 27.70 4.98
N VAL A 127 -2.63 27.44 5.08
CA VAL A 127 -1.63 28.49 5.38
C VAL A 127 -0.92 28.82 4.07
N ASP A 128 -0.86 30.09 3.74
CA ASP A 128 -0.24 30.58 2.52
C ASP A 128 1.30 30.61 2.67
N VAL A 129 1.92 29.46 2.45
CA VAL A 129 3.37 29.28 2.47
C VAL A 129 3.84 28.62 1.17
N PRO A 130 5.04 28.94 0.69
CA PRO A 130 5.56 28.42 -0.57
C PRO A 130 5.83 26.92 -0.46
N ALA A 131 5.41 26.14 -1.47
CA ALA A 131 5.73 24.72 -1.59
C ALA A 131 6.82 24.47 -2.64
N ASN A 132 6.81 25.25 -3.73
CA ASN A 132 7.75 25.12 -4.84
C ASN A 132 8.97 26.01 -4.62
N THR A 133 9.98 25.48 -3.95
CA THR A 133 11.20 26.21 -3.59
C THR A 133 12.45 25.46 -4.03
N VAL A 134 13.53 26.17 -4.31
CA VAL A 134 14.83 25.55 -4.63
C VAL A 134 15.29 24.61 -3.53
N ARG A 135 15.08 24.99 -2.27
CA ARG A 135 15.38 24.18 -1.10
C ARG A 135 14.68 22.83 -1.13
N ALA A 136 13.36 22.81 -1.39
CA ALA A 136 12.60 21.57 -1.46
C ALA A 136 13.11 20.63 -2.56
N TRP A 137 13.41 21.16 -3.75
CA TRP A 137 13.93 20.39 -4.86
C TRP A 137 15.33 19.84 -4.61
N VAL A 138 16.26 20.65 -4.10
CA VAL A 138 17.64 20.22 -3.85
C VAL A 138 17.69 19.16 -2.76
N ILE A 139 17.05 19.42 -1.61
CA ILE A 139 17.02 18.44 -0.51
C ILE A 139 16.29 17.16 -0.96
N GLY A 140 15.15 17.31 -1.66
CA GLY A 140 14.36 16.18 -2.15
C GLY A 140 15.16 15.30 -3.11
N LEU A 141 15.83 15.85 -4.10
CA LEU A 141 16.66 15.10 -5.04
C LEU A 141 17.87 14.44 -4.39
N ILE A 142 18.54 15.11 -3.44
CA ILE A 142 19.66 14.51 -2.69
C ILE A 142 19.17 13.31 -1.89
N LEU A 143 18.11 13.47 -1.11
CA LEU A 143 17.56 12.37 -0.30
C LEU A 143 16.97 11.25 -1.16
N CYS A 144 16.36 11.59 -2.30
CA CYS A 144 15.92 10.63 -3.30
C CYS A 144 17.09 9.81 -3.84
N THR A 145 18.22 10.45 -4.17
CA THR A 145 19.43 9.78 -4.67
C THR A 145 20.01 8.84 -3.64
N ILE A 146 20.20 9.32 -2.41
CA ILE A 146 20.77 8.51 -1.32
C ILE A 146 19.87 7.33 -1.00
N GLY A 147 18.57 7.58 -0.81
CA GLY A 147 17.61 6.53 -0.48
C GLY A 147 17.49 5.48 -1.58
N SER A 148 17.40 5.91 -2.85
CA SER A 148 17.33 5.00 -4.01
C SER A 148 18.59 4.14 -4.14
N GLY A 149 19.76 4.74 -4.00
CA GLY A 149 21.03 4.03 -4.13
C GLY A 149 21.26 3.05 -2.99
N VAL A 150 21.04 3.48 -1.76
CA VAL A 150 21.23 2.63 -0.56
C VAL A 150 20.22 1.49 -0.54
N ASN A 151 18.95 1.75 -0.83
CA ASN A 151 17.92 0.72 -0.86
C ASN A 151 18.22 -0.32 -1.96
N MET A 152 18.62 0.13 -3.15
CA MET A 152 19.01 -0.79 -4.24
C MET A 152 20.20 -1.67 -3.86
N LEU A 153 21.24 -1.10 -3.29
CA LEU A 153 22.45 -1.87 -2.90
C LEU A 153 22.12 -2.91 -1.82
N PHE A 154 21.38 -2.52 -0.78
CA PHE A 154 21.08 -3.43 0.33
C PHE A 154 19.88 -4.35 0.09
N SER A 155 19.07 -4.13 -0.96
CA SER A 155 18.08 -5.12 -1.40
C SER A 155 18.74 -6.40 -1.96
N LEU A 156 19.96 -6.30 -2.46
CA LEU A 156 20.74 -7.45 -2.93
C LEU A 156 21.27 -8.31 -1.78
N ARG A 157 21.23 -7.81 -0.54
CA ARG A 157 21.81 -8.49 0.63
C ARG A 157 20.76 -9.22 1.46
N ASN A 158 21.18 -10.30 2.11
CA ASN A 158 20.35 -11.01 3.09
C ASN A 158 20.99 -10.92 4.49
N PRO A 159 20.29 -10.34 5.54
CA PRO A 159 18.99 -9.71 5.43
C PRO A 159 19.04 -8.37 4.67
N SER A 160 17.99 -8.07 3.94
CA SER A 160 17.82 -6.77 3.28
C SER A 160 17.48 -5.68 4.31
N VAL A 161 17.95 -4.45 4.05
CA VAL A 161 17.63 -3.27 4.86
C VAL A 161 17.25 -2.13 3.93
N ALA A 162 16.21 -1.38 4.30
CA ALA A 162 15.74 -0.26 3.51
C ALA A 162 15.57 1.00 4.37
N ILE A 163 15.94 2.14 3.80
CA ILE A 163 15.59 3.46 4.33
C ILE A 163 14.15 3.73 3.90
N THR A 164 13.25 3.80 4.86
CA THR A 164 11.84 4.09 4.58
C THR A 164 11.60 5.59 4.47
N THR A 165 10.46 5.96 3.90
CA THR A 165 10.06 7.36 3.75
C THR A 165 9.80 8.07 5.08
N TYR A 166 9.46 7.34 6.15
CA TYR A 166 9.38 7.91 7.51
C TYR A 166 10.74 8.41 8.01
N VAL A 167 11.82 7.69 7.71
CA VAL A 167 13.19 8.15 8.04
C VAL A 167 13.53 9.41 7.26
N ILE A 168 13.16 9.47 5.99
CA ILE A 168 13.34 10.68 5.17
C ILE A 168 12.55 11.86 5.74
N GLN A 169 11.31 11.63 6.16
CA GLN A 169 10.49 12.65 6.80
C GLN A 169 11.14 13.19 8.08
N LEU A 170 11.80 12.33 8.87
CA LEU A 170 12.56 12.79 10.06
C LEU A 170 13.84 13.54 9.71
N ILE A 171 14.62 13.03 8.74
CA ILE A 171 15.92 13.61 8.37
C ILE A 171 15.76 14.90 7.59
N ALA A 172 14.73 15.03 6.76
CA ALA A 172 14.46 16.22 5.97
C ALA A 172 14.18 17.45 6.86
N TYR A 173 13.60 17.27 8.05
CA TYR A 173 13.32 18.37 8.96
C TYR A 173 14.58 19.08 9.49
N PRO A 174 15.55 18.41 10.13
CA PRO A 174 16.78 19.06 10.57
C PRO A 174 17.62 19.58 9.39
N ILE A 175 17.64 18.91 8.24
CA ILE A 175 18.33 19.40 7.04
C ILE A 175 17.68 20.68 6.54
N GLY A 176 16.36 20.75 6.44
CA GLY A 176 15.63 21.95 6.03
C GLY A 176 15.82 23.11 6.99
N ARG A 177 15.86 22.85 8.30
CA ARG A 177 16.18 23.85 9.33
C ARG A 177 17.65 24.28 9.29
N GLY A 178 18.56 23.35 9.03
CA GLY A 178 19.97 23.64 8.81
C GLY A 178 20.20 24.51 7.57
N TRP A 179 19.44 24.28 6.51
CA TRP A 179 19.46 25.14 5.32
C TRP A 179 19.09 26.58 5.65
N ASP A 180 18.10 26.81 6.54
CA ASP A 180 17.73 28.15 7.01
C ASP A 180 18.86 28.90 7.72
N LEU A 181 19.80 28.17 8.34
CA LEU A 181 20.93 28.78 9.06
C LEU A 181 22.09 29.13 8.12
N ILE A 182 22.25 28.37 7.03
CA ILE A 182 23.42 28.47 6.15
C ILE A 182 23.15 29.39 4.96
N MET A 183 21.95 29.29 4.35
CA MET A 183 21.65 29.97 3.10
C MET A 183 21.16 31.41 3.31
N PRO A 184 21.64 32.33 2.46
CA PRO A 184 21.22 33.74 2.54
C PRO A 184 19.80 33.91 2.02
N ASP A 185 19.07 34.82 2.66
CA ASP A 185 17.77 35.33 2.18
C ASP A 185 18.03 36.41 1.13
N ARG A 186 18.24 35.98 -0.11
CA ARG A 186 18.55 36.86 -1.24
C ARG A 186 17.87 36.33 -2.51
N GLU A 187 17.27 37.23 -3.26
CA GLU A 187 16.75 36.92 -4.59
C GLU A 187 17.90 36.87 -5.61
N PHE A 188 17.92 35.80 -6.33
CA PHE A 188 18.82 35.60 -7.46
C PHE A 188 18.03 35.70 -8.76
N ASN A 189 18.65 36.26 -9.79
CA ASN A 189 18.10 36.29 -11.13
C ASN A 189 19.11 35.69 -12.09
N VAL A 190 18.81 34.49 -12.57
CA VAL A 190 19.65 33.74 -13.51
C VAL A 190 18.85 33.47 -14.77
N PHE A 191 19.29 33.96 -15.89
CA PHE A 191 18.61 33.85 -17.20
C PHE A 191 17.12 34.28 -17.18
N GLY A 192 16.78 35.30 -16.37
CA GLY A 192 15.41 35.79 -16.25
C GLY A 192 14.53 35.03 -15.25
N LEU A 193 15.01 33.92 -14.70
CA LEU A 193 14.35 33.20 -13.61
C LEU A 193 14.73 33.82 -12.26
N LYS A 194 13.74 34.37 -11.57
CA LYS A 194 13.88 34.87 -10.20
C LYS A 194 13.60 33.76 -9.21
N PHE A 195 14.54 33.48 -8.33
CA PHE A 195 14.39 32.54 -7.24
C PHE A 195 15.10 33.00 -5.97
N ASN A 196 14.62 32.55 -4.83
CA ASN A 196 15.23 32.78 -3.52
C ASN A 196 15.65 31.42 -2.93
N LEU A 197 16.88 31.35 -2.42
CA LEU A 197 17.40 30.13 -1.79
C LEU A 197 16.75 29.89 -0.42
N ARG A 198 16.27 30.96 0.25
CA ARG A 198 15.59 30.88 1.53
C ARG A 198 14.36 31.80 1.55
N PRO A 199 13.25 31.39 0.89
CA PRO A 199 12.02 32.19 0.84
C PRO A 199 11.23 32.19 2.17
N GLY A 200 11.90 32.26 3.31
CA GLY A 200 11.36 32.16 4.66
C GLY A 200 11.82 30.92 5.42
N LYS A 201 11.23 30.68 6.60
CA LYS A 201 11.53 29.49 7.42
C LYS A 201 11.04 28.21 6.72
N PHE A 202 11.77 27.11 6.91
CA PHE A 202 11.37 25.79 6.39
C PHE A 202 9.96 25.41 6.89
N ASN A 203 9.06 25.14 5.95
CA ASN A 203 7.65 24.94 6.22
C ASN A 203 7.18 23.52 5.86
N TYR A 204 5.99 23.15 6.34
CA TYR A 204 5.47 21.80 6.16
C TYR A 204 5.13 21.44 4.70
N LYS A 205 4.77 22.43 3.84
CA LYS A 205 4.48 22.13 2.42
C LYS A 205 5.74 21.76 1.64
N GLU A 206 6.85 22.47 1.89
CA GLU A 206 8.16 22.08 1.34
C GLU A 206 8.58 20.69 1.82
N HIS A 207 8.34 20.42 3.10
CA HIS A 207 8.63 19.13 3.70
C HIS A 207 7.82 18.00 3.03
N VAL A 208 6.53 18.21 2.76
CA VAL A 208 5.69 17.26 2.02
C VAL A 208 6.21 17.02 0.61
N VAL A 209 6.66 18.05 -0.11
CA VAL A 209 7.25 17.88 -1.45
C VAL A 209 8.50 16.98 -1.41
N ILE A 210 9.38 17.18 -0.43
CA ILE A 210 10.58 16.36 -0.24
C ILE A 210 10.21 14.87 0.01
N VAL A 211 9.23 14.64 0.89
CA VAL A 211 8.78 13.28 1.21
C VAL A 211 8.04 12.64 0.04
N ALA A 212 7.21 13.39 -0.68
CA ALA A 212 6.53 12.90 -1.89
C ALA A 212 7.52 12.49 -2.99
N MET A 213 8.63 13.21 -3.16
CA MET A 213 9.71 12.79 -4.05
C MET A 213 10.32 11.45 -3.63
N SER A 214 10.53 11.25 -2.34
CA SER A 214 11.07 10.00 -1.80
C SER A 214 10.06 8.84 -1.88
N ASN A 215 8.78 9.11 -1.64
CA ASN A 215 7.70 8.13 -1.83
C ASN A 215 7.61 7.68 -3.29
N ALA A 216 7.63 8.62 -4.23
CA ALA A 216 7.62 8.32 -5.66
C ALA A 216 8.84 7.51 -6.10
N ALA A 217 9.98 7.70 -5.42
CA ALA A 217 11.24 7.04 -5.72
C ALA A 217 11.31 5.59 -5.20
N TYR A 218 10.88 5.35 -3.97
CA TYR A 218 11.03 4.05 -3.29
C TYR A 218 10.01 3.81 -2.16
N GLY A 219 8.90 4.52 -2.14
CA GLY A 219 7.84 4.33 -1.13
C GLY A 219 7.23 2.92 -1.15
N GLY A 220 7.16 2.30 -2.31
CA GLY A 220 6.78 0.90 -2.51
C GLY A 220 7.94 -0.10 -2.41
N GLY A 221 9.11 0.31 -1.92
CA GLY A 221 10.33 -0.48 -1.91
C GLY A 221 11.26 -0.13 -3.07
N VAL A 222 12.18 -1.03 -3.40
CA VAL A 222 13.07 -0.90 -4.55
C VAL A 222 12.27 -1.01 -5.85
N LEU A 223 12.75 -0.42 -6.92
CA LEU A 223 12.14 -0.55 -8.25
C LEU A 223 12.00 -2.02 -8.63
N TYR A 224 10.78 -2.50 -8.72
CA TYR A 224 10.48 -3.92 -8.95
C TYR A 224 11.06 -4.46 -10.26
N ALA A 225 11.20 -3.60 -11.26
CA ALA A 225 11.87 -3.95 -12.51
C ALA A 225 13.32 -4.40 -12.30
N THR A 226 14.02 -3.93 -11.25
CA THR A 226 15.40 -4.37 -10.97
C THR A 226 15.49 -5.84 -10.58
N ASP A 227 14.49 -6.39 -9.91
CA ASP A 227 14.46 -7.82 -9.57
C ASP A 227 14.29 -8.68 -10.83
N VAL A 228 13.47 -8.22 -11.79
CA VAL A 228 13.36 -8.85 -13.12
C VAL A 228 14.68 -8.77 -13.88
N LEU A 229 15.34 -7.61 -13.86
CA LEU A 229 16.62 -7.39 -14.53
C LEU A 229 17.76 -8.23 -13.93
N ILE A 230 17.75 -8.40 -12.60
CA ILE A 230 18.70 -9.29 -11.90
C ILE A 230 18.43 -10.74 -12.28
N ALA A 231 17.15 -11.16 -12.28
CA ALA A 231 16.80 -12.51 -12.72
C ALA A 231 17.25 -12.77 -14.15
N GLN A 232 16.99 -11.83 -15.05
CA GLN A 232 17.41 -11.90 -16.45
C GLN A 232 18.94 -11.97 -16.62
N LYS A 233 19.67 -11.05 -15.96
CA LYS A 233 21.12 -10.89 -16.18
C LYS A 233 21.95 -11.94 -15.46
N VAL A 234 21.58 -12.27 -14.21
CA VAL A 234 22.40 -13.14 -13.34
C VAL A 234 21.96 -14.59 -13.43
N PHE A 235 20.65 -14.87 -13.40
CA PHE A 235 20.15 -16.25 -13.39
C PHE A 235 19.91 -16.83 -14.79
N TYR A 236 19.43 -16.00 -15.75
CA TYR A 236 19.25 -16.41 -17.15
C TYR A 236 20.43 -16.06 -18.07
N GLY A 237 21.46 -15.36 -17.57
CA GLY A 237 22.62 -14.98 -18.35
C GLY A 237 22.34 -14.07 -19.56
N GLN A 238 21.18 -13.39 -19.59
CA GLN A 238 20.75 -12.54 -20.70
C GLN A 238 20.96 -11.05 -20.35
N ASP A 239 21.63 -10.29 -21.22
CA ASP A 239 21.79 -8.84 -21.06
C ASP A 239 21.35 -8.12 -22.34
N PHE A 240 20.26 -7.37 -22.27
CA PHE A 240 19.73 -6.59 -23.40
C PHE A 240 20.26 -5.14 -23.42
N GLY A 241 21.21 -4.83 -22.56
CA GLY A 241 21.89 -3.53 -22.48
C GLY A 241 21.12 -2.47 -21.67
N ILE A 242 21.83 -1.37 -21.43
CA ILE A 242 21.34 -0.28 -20.54
C ILE A 242 20.08 0.42 -21.06
N ALA A 243 19.92 0.51 -22.39
CA ALA A 243 18.75 1.13 -22.97
C ALA A 243 17.45 0.36 -22.63
N PHE A 244 17.48 -0.98 -22.76
CA PHE A 244 16.38 -1.83 -22.31
C PHE A 244 16.07 -1.64 -20.85
N GLN A 245 17.08 -1.69 -19.99
CA GLN A 245 16.93 -1.61 -18.54
C GLN A 245 16.30 -0.28 -18.12
N LEU A 246 16.79 0.85 -18.64
CA LEU A 246 16.25 2.18 -18.35
C LEU A 246 14.82 2.35 -18.86
N LEU A 247 14.55 1.99 -20.10
CA LEU A 247 13.21 2.11 -20.68
C LEU A 247 12.21 1.21 -19.92
N PHE A 248 12.59 -0.03 -19.59
CA PHE A 248 11.77 -0.96 -18.84
C PHE A 248 11.43 -0.41 -17.43
N GLY A 249 12.43 0.08 -16.68
CA GLY A 249 12.23 0.64 -15.35
C GLY A 249 11.40 1.91 -15.35
N ILE A 250 11.74 2.89 -16.20
CA ILE A 250 11.04 4.18 -16.29
C ILE A 250 9.59 4.00 -16.73
N THR A 251 9.35 3.16 -17.76
CA THR A 251 7.99 2.96 -18.27
C THR A 251 7.08 2.30 -17.24
N THR A 252 7.60 1.37 -16.41
CA THR A 252 6.81 0.74 -15.34
C THR A 252 6.32 1.77 -14.32
N LEU A 253 7.22 2.62 -13.80
CA LEU A 253 6.85 3.65 -12.83
C LEU A 253 5.90 4.69 -13.42
N CYS A 254 6.28 5.28 -14.55
CA CYS A 254 5.54 6.40 -15.13
C CYS A 254 4.18 5.98 -15.73
N THR A 255 4.01 4.73 -16.17
CA THR A 255 2.69 4.19 -16.55
C THR A 255 1.74 4.18 -15.36
N GLY A 256 2.22 3.72 -14.21
CA GLY A 256 1.44 3.75 -12.96
C GLY A 256 1.07 5.18 -12.56
N TYR A 257 1.99 6.13 -12.70
CA TYR A 257 1.71 7.53 -12.38
C TYR A 257 0.65 8.14 -13.31
N GLY A 258 0.73 7.88 -14.60
CA GLY A 258 -0.31 8.32 -15.56
C GLY A 258 -1.70 7.78 -15.19
N LEU A 259 -1.80 6.50 -14.82
CA LEU A 259 -3.03 5.86 -14.35
C LEU A 259 -3.57 6.48 -13.05
N ALA A 260 -2.70 6.76 -12.07
CA ALA A 260 -3.07 7.40 -10.80
C ALA A 260 -3.77 8.74 -11.03
N GLY A 261 -3.20 9.59 -11.89
CA GLY A 261 -3.77 10.88 -12.19
C GLY A 261 -5.14 10.79 -12.89
N LEU A 262 -5.34 9.81 -13.78
CA LEU A 262 -6.63 9.57 -14.42
C LEU A 262 -7.67 9.03 -13.44
N ALA A 263 -7.25 8.25 -12.44
CA ALA A 263 -8.11 7.68 -11.41
C ALA A 263 -8.38 8.63 -10.22
N ARG A 264 -7.71 9.79 -10.12
CA ARG A 264 -7.75 10.69 -8.95
C ARG A 264 -9.16 11.15 -8.58
N ARG A 265 -10.06 11.29 -9.57
CA ARG A 265 -11.47 11.65 -9.34
C ARG A 265 -12.23 10.59 -8.54
N PHE A 266 -11.80 9.34 -8.60
CA PHE A 266 -12.40 8.22 -7.88
C PHE A 266 -11.67 7.91 -6.57
N LEU A 267 -10.34 8.09 -6.54
CA LEU A 267 -9.49 7.61 -5.46
C LEU A 267 -8.93 8.73 -4.57
N VAL A 268 -8.88 9.99 -5.04
CA VAL A 268 -8.27 11.10 -4.29
C VAL A 268 -9.28 12.12 -3.82
N TRP A 269 -10.15 12.58 -4.71
CA TRP A 269 -11.06 13.70 -4.40
C TRP A 269 -12.18 13.35 -3.42
N PRO A 270 -12.86 12.18 -3.49
CA PRO A 270 -13.94 11.89 -2.58
C PRO A 270 -13.49 11.86 -1.12
N ALA A 271 -14.33 12.41 -0.22
CA ALA A 271 -14.10 12.42 1.22
C ALA A 271 -14.00 11.00 1.80
N ALA A 272 -14.80 10.06 1.27
CA ALA A 272 -14.79 8.65 1.69
C ALA A 272 -13.47 7.92 1.40
N MET A 273 -12.63 8.46 0.52
CA MET A 273 -11.29 7.94 0.25
C MET A 273 -10.30 8.50 1.27
N ILE A 274 -10.27 7.89 2.45
CA ILE A 274 -9.56 8.41 3.63
C ILE A 274 -8.05 8.23 3.51
N TRP A 275 -7.59 7.10 2.96
CA TRP A 275 -6.17 6.70 2.93
C TRP A 275 -5.54 6.77 4.33
N PRO A 276 -5.85 5.84 5.23
CA PRO A 276 -5.45 5.93 6.63
C PRO A 276 -3.93 6.09 6.87
N ALA A 277 -3.08 5.54 6.00
CA ALA A 277 -1.63 5.73 6.09
C ALA A 277 -1.19 7.19 5.94
N ASP A 278 -1.90 8.00 5.13
CA ASP A 278 -1.59 9.42 4.97
C ASP A 278 -1.87 10.22 6.24
N LEU A 279 -2.81 9.77 7.07
CA LEU A 279 -3.09 10.42 8.35
C LEU A 279 -1.89 10.33 9.30
N VAL A 280 -1.12 9.23 9.24
CA VAL A 280 0.13 9.10 10.01
C VAL A 280 1.17 10.10 9.52
N ASN A 281 1.34 10.22 8.20
CA ASN A 281 2.25 11.20 7.61
C ASN A 281 1.84 12.63 7.97
N CYS A 282 0.55 12.98 7.82
CA CYS A 282 0.03 14.30 8.19
C CYS A 282 0.25 14.61 9.68
N ALA A 283 -0.03 13.63 10.56
CA ALA A 283 0.21 13.77 11.99
C ALA A 283 1.68 14.05 12.30
N LEU A 284 2.59 13.33 11.65
CA LEU A 284 4.03 13.51 11.83
C LEU A 284 4.51 14.88 11.29
N PHE A 285 4.04 15.32 10.10
CA PHE A 285 4.36 16.64 9.58
C PHE A 285 3.96 17.75 10.55
N TYR A 286 2.71 17.73 11.03
CA TYR A 286 2.26 18.73 11.99
C TYR A 286 3.01 18.64 13.32
N THR A 287 3.36 17.45 13.79
CA THR A 287 4.11 17.25 15.03
C THR A 287 5.51 17.85 14.95
N LEU A 288 6.19 17.71 13.79
CA LEU A 288 7.53 18.28 13.60
C LEU A 288 7.54 19.82 13.44
N HIS A 289 6.49 20.38 12.87
CA HIS A 289 6.41 21.82 12.60
C HIS A 289 5.61 22.62 13.63
N ASP A 290 4.83 21.95 14.50
CA ASP A 290 3.97 22.56 15.51
C ASP A 290 4.20 21.92 16.87
N HIS A 291 4.73 22.70 17.81
CA HIS A 291 5.06 22.25 19.17
C HIS A 291 4.00 22.63 20.20
N SER A 292 2.75 22.82 19.77
CA SER A 292 1.65 23.17 20.65
C SER A 292 1.42 22.12 21.74
N ILE A 293 0.98 22.59 22.90
CA ILE A 293 0.61 21.76 24.04
C ILE A 293 -0.80 21.24 23.79
N SER A 294 -1.04 19.98 24.15
CA SER A 294 -2.38 19.39 24.04
C SER A 294 -3.31 19.93 25.13
N ASP A 295 -4.55 20.14 24.78
CA ASP A 295 -5.61 20.53 25.70
C ASP A 295 -6.10 19.29 26.49
N PRO A 296 -5.91 19.26 27.82
CA PRO A 296 -6.32 18.12 28.63
C PRO A 296 -7.82 17.80 28.57
N SER A 297 -8.66 18.79 28.33
CA SER A 297 -10.12 18.59 28.20
C SER A 297 -10.47 17.72 26.97
N LYS A 298 -9.68 17.82 25.90
CA LYS A 298 -9.88 17.09 24.64
C LYS A 298 -9.14 15.77 24.59
N THR A 299 -8.23 15.49 25.51
CA THR A 299 -7.28 14.37 25.50
C THR A 299 -7.43 13.42 26.67
N ASN A 300 -8.61 13.33 27.25
CA ASN A 300 -8.89 12.50 28.44
C ASN A 300 -7.92 12.78 29.62
N GLY A 301 -7.58 14.06 29.85
CA GLY A 301 -6.73 14.49 30.94
C GLY A 301 -5.23 14.52 30.63
N TRP A 302 -4.78 14.13 29.45
CA TRP A 302 -3.36 14.17 29.07
C TRP A 302 -2.96 15.56 28.58
N SER A 303 -1.87 16.11 29.15
CA SER A 303 -1.33 17.44 28.81
C SER A 303 -0.04 17.38 27.98
N ILE A 304 0.46 16.17 27.65
CA ILE A 304 1.70 16.02 26.88
C ILE A 304 1.54 16.48 25.44
N GLY A 305 2.45 17.31 24.95
CA GLY A 305 2.47 17.71 23.54
C GLY A 305 2.86 16.56 22.61
N ARG A 306 2.32 16.57 21.37
CA ARG A 306 2.58 15.52 20.34
C ARG A 306 4.07 15.29 20.11
N TYR A 307 4.86 16.35 19.95
CA TYR A 307 6.30 16.27 19.73
C TYR A 307 7.05 15.59 20.89
N ARG A 308 6.68 15.93 22.13
CA ARG A 308 7.28 15.35 23.32
C ARG A 308 6.97 13.85 23.45
N LEU A 309 5.71 13.49 23.19
CA LEU A 309 5.29 12.09 23.17
C LEU A 309 6.02 11.29 22.08
N PHE A 310 6.12 11.86 20.88
CA PHE A 310 6.85 11.26 19.76
C PHE A 310 8.30 10.94 20.14
N LEU A 311 9.00 11.89 20.77
CA LEU A 311 10.38 11.67 21.20
C LEU A 311 10.48 10.58 22.28
N ILE A 312 9.61 10.59 23.28
CA ILE A 312 9.65 9.60 24.36
C ILE A 312 9.44 8.18 23.80
N ILE A 313 8.41 7.99 22.98
CA ILE A 313 8.09 6.68 22.40
C ILE A 313 9.15 6.26 21.38
N GLY A 314 9.60 7.18 20.51
CA GLY A 314 10.60 6.89 19.50
C GLY A 314 11.95 6.50 20.11
N CYS A 315 12.43 7.23 21.13
CA CYS A 315 13.63 6.86 21.86
C CYS A 315 13.45 5.53 22.62
N GLY A 316 12.29 5.32 23.22
CA GLY A 316 11.97 4.06 23.89
C GLY A 316 12.01 2.86 22.94
N ALA A 317 11.38 2.98 21.77
CA ALA A 317 11.41 1.97 20.71
C ALA A 317 12.83 1.73 20.17
N PHE A 318 13.60 2.80 19.96
CA PHE A 318 14.99 2.75 19.53
C PHE A 318 15.87 1.96 20.50
N ILE A 319 15.74 2.21 21.80
CA ILE A 319 16.52 1.49 22.85
C ILE A 319 16.02 0.05 22.99
N TYR A 320 14.70 -0.14 23.02
CA TYR A 320 14.11 -1.46 23.22
C TYR A 320 14.47 -2.44 22.11
N TYR A 321 14.52 -2.00 20.84
CA TYR A 321 14.75 -2.90 19.70
C TYR A 321 16.12 -3.60 19.74
N TRP A 322 17.09 -3.10 20.50
CA TRP A 322 18.34 -3.82 20.72
C TRP A 322 18.16 -5.20 21.35
N PHE A 323 17.06 -5.40 22.11
CA PHE A 323 16.77 -6.71 22.69
C PHE A 323 16.34 -7.71 21.62
N PRO A 324 15.18 -7.56 20.91
CA PRO A 324 14.77 -8.52 19.90
C PRO A 324 15.67 -8.50 18.66
N GLY A 325 16.26 -7.37 18.30
CA GLY A 325 17.11 -7.23 17.10
C GLY A 325 18.50 -7.85 17.22
N TRP A 326 19.07 -7.91 18.42
CA TRP A 326 20.43 -8.39 18.63
C TRP A 326 20.65 -9.25 19.86
N ILE A 327 20.22 -8.78 21.05
CA ILE A 327 20.58 -9.39 22.32
C ILE A 327 19.81 -10.68 22.58
N PHE A 328 18.47 -10.66 22.35
CA PHE A 328 17.57 -11.78 22.59
C PHE A 328 16.59 -11.96 21.43
N ARG A 329 17.02 -12.57 20.36
CA ARG A 329 16.22 -12.77 19.16
C ARG A 329 15.00 -13.67 19.34
N GLY A 330 14.99 -14.55 20.36
CA GLY A 330 13.83 -15.36 20.74
C GLY A 330 12.60 -14.54 21.13
N LEU A 331 12.75 -13.22 21.41
CA LEU A 331 11.61 -12.31 21.63
C LEU A 331 10.81 -12.02 20.34
N SER A 332 11.46 -12.12 19.18
CA SER A 332 10.77 -11.94 17.89
C SER A 332 9.79 -13.07 17.61
N VAL A 333 10.13 -14.30 18.04
CA VAL A 333 9.24 -15.47 17.95
C VAL A 333 9.27 -16.20 19.28
N PHE A 334 8.45 -15.77 20.22
CA PHE A 334 8.38 -16.35 21.57
C PHE A 334 7.50 -17.61 21.55
N ALA A 335 8.07 -18.68 20.98
CA ALA A 335 7.39 -19.97 20.77
C ALA A 335 7.55 -20.89 22.01
N TRP A 336 7.15 -20.42 23.18
CA TRP A 336 7.37 -21.08 24.47
C TRP A 336 6.84 -22.52 24.52
N VAL A 337 5.74 -22.84 23.83
CA VAL A 337 5.19 -24.21 23.77
C VAL A 337 6.14 -25.15 23.05
N CYS A 338 6.72 -24.69 21.93
CA CYS A 338 7.71 -25.47 21.19
C CYS A 338 9.02 -25.64 21.97
N TRP A 339 9.40 -24.67 22.79
CA TRP A 339 10.58 -24.79 23.65
C TRP A 339 10.43 -25.85 24.74
N ILE A 340 9.20 -26.10 25.25
CA ILE A 340 8.91 -27.19 26.19
C ILE A 340 9.02 -28.54 25.52
N ALA A 341 8.61 -28.68 24.26
CA ALA A 341 8.59 -29.94 23.52
C ALA A 341 9.22 -29.78 22.13
N PRO A 342 10.54 -29.50 22.02
CA PRO A 342 11.19 -29.11 20.77
C PRO A 342 11.17 -30.21 19.70
N ASN A 343 11.13 -31.47 20.10
CA ASN A 343 11.17 -32.65 19.23
C ASN A 343 9.79 -33.31 19.00
N ASN A 344 8.70 -32.71 19.48
CA ASN A 344 7.36 -33.23 19.26
C ASN A 344 6.77 -32.68 17.96
N VAL A 345 6.54 -33.55 16.98
CA VAL A 345 6.02 -33.15 15.65
C VAL A 345 4.68 -32.44 15.76
N VAL A 346 3.73 -32.95 16.54
CA VAL A 346 2.38 -32.37 16.66
C VAL A 346 2.43 -30.99 17.31
N VAL A 347 3.21 -30.86 18.39
CA VAL A 347 3.39 -29.58 19.09
C VAL A 347 3.98 -28.54 18.14
N ASN A 348 5.03 -28.89 17.42
CA ASN A 348 5.68 -27.97 16.49
C ASN A 348 4.79 -27.65 15.26
N LYS A 349 3.94 -28.58 14.79
CA LYS A 349 2.96 -28.29 13.75
C LYS A 349 1.88 -27.30 14.20
N VAL A 350 1.34 -27.47 15.42
CA VAL A 350 0.22 -26.65 15.89
C VAL A 350 0.70 -25.30 16.45
N PHE A 351 1.78 -25.30 17.21
CA PHE A 351 2.28 -24.12 17.93
C PHE A 351 3.55 -23.51 17.33
N GLY A 352 4.10 -24.09 16.28
CA GLY A 352 5.28 -23.56 15.60
C GLY A 352 4.99 -22.25 14.92
N GLY A 353 5.87 -21.26 15.11
CA GLY A 353 5.70 -19.91 14.58
C GLY A 353 6.31 -19.72 13.19
N GLN A 354 7.18 -20.63 12.74
CA GLN A 354 7.89 -20.51 11.45
C GLN A 354 7.26 -21.38 10.36
N HIS A 355 7.10 -22.66 10.61
CA HIS A 355 6.58 -23.64 9.67
C HIS A 355 5.29 -24.32 10.13
N GLY A 356 4.82 -24.00 11.33
CA GLY A 356 3.57 -24.51 11.91
C GLY A 356 2.39 -23.54 11.75
N TYR A 357 1.27 -23.88 12.46
CA TYR A 357 0.05 -23.06 12.48
C TYR A 357 0.16 -21.77 13.31
N GLY A 358 1.16 -21.63 14.15
CA GLY A 358 1.41 -20.40 14.88
C GLY A 358 0.30 -19.98 15.85
N LEU A 359 -0.37 -20.90 16.54
CA LEU A 359 -1.53 -20.56 17.37
C LEU A 359 -1.20 -19.91 18.71
N MET A 360 -0.01 -20.19 19.28
CA MET A 360 0.40 -19.75 20.61
C MET A 360 1.67 -18.90 20.68
N PRO A 361 2.53 -18.80 19.65
CA PRO A 361 3.65 -17.88 19.71
C PRO A 361 3.17 -16.43 19.91
N ILE A 362 3.96 -15.67 20.67
CA ILE A 362 3.74 -14.24 20.87
C ILE A 362 4.99 -13.53 20.37
N THR A 363 4.85 -12.34 19.83
CA THR A 363 6.01 -11.50 19.55
C THR A 363 6.06 -10.28 20.44
N PHE A 364 7.26 -9.99 20.94
CA PHE A 364 7.59 -8.75 21.63
C PHE A 364 8.41 -7.81 20.72
N ASP A 365 8.43 -8.10 19.43
CA ASP A 365 9.20 -7.39 18.43
C ASP A 365 8.26 -6.58 17.50
N TRP A 366 8.36 -5.26 17.60
CA TRP A 366 7.56 -4.39 16.74
C TRP A 366 7.88 -4.58 15.25
N SER A 367 9.10 -4.99 14.90
CA SER A 367 9.46 -5.28 13.51
C SER A 367 8.67 -6.46 12.93
N ILE A 368 8.34 -7.43 13.74
CA ILE A 368 7.49 -8.57 13.34
C ILE A 368 6.02 -8.14 13.25
N ILE A 369 5.56 -7.30 14.18
CA ILE A 369 4.19 -6.81 14.18
C ILE A 369 3.92 -5.90 12.96
N SER A 370 4.81 -4.92 12.70
CA SER A 370 4.57 -3.90 11.67
C SER A 370 5.25 -4.19 10.32
N GLY A 371 6.23 -5.08 10.28
CA GLY A 371 7.13 -5.23 9.13
C GLY A 371 6.50 -5.83 7.87
N PHE A 372 5.51 -6.70 8.01
CA PHE A 372 4.85 -7.35 6.86
C PHE A 372 3.59 -6.61 6.39
N ILE A 373 2.72 -6.25 7.33
CA ILE A 373 1.37 -5.73 7.04
C ILE A 373 1.31 -4.21 7.21
N GLY A 374 2.34 -3.61 7.79
CA GLY A 374 2.35 -2.24 8.27
C GLY A 374 1.81 -2.12 9.70
N SER A 375 1.89 -0.91 10.27
CA SER A 375 1.48 -0.68 11.65
C SER A 375 -0.01 -1.02 11.87
N PRO A 376 -0.33 -1.83 12.90
CA PRO A 376 -1.72 -2.21 13.22
C PRO A 376 -2.56 -1.06 13.76
N LEU A 377 -1.95 0.08 14.08
CA LEU A 377 -2.62 1.27 14.57
C LEU A 377 -3.30 2.08 13.44
N ILE A 378 -2.99 1.76 12.17
CA ILE A 378 -3.43 2.51 11.00
C ILE A 378 -4.79 2.02 10.46
N PRO A 379 -4.98 0.72 10.17
CA PRO A 379 -6.22 0.24 9.58
C PRO A 379 -7.40 0.45 10.54
N PRO A 380 -8.59 0.81 10.04
CA PRO A 380 -9.79 0.85 10.88
C PRO A 380 -10.12 -0.54 11.43
N PHE A 381 -10.78 -0.56 12.59
CA PHE A 381 -11.10 -1.82 13.29
C PHE A 381 -11.76 -2.87 12.40
N HIS A 382 -12.75 -2.45 11.56
CA HIS A 382 -13.44 -3.39 10.69
C HIS A 382 -12.49 -4.08 9.68
N ALA A 383 -11.49 -3.36 9.17
CA ALA A 383 -10.51 -3.93 8.26
C ALA A 383 -9.65 -4.99 8.97
N THR A 384 -9.13 -4.66 10.16
CA THR A 384 -8.38 -5.61 11.00
C THR A 384 -9.21 -6.86 11.33
N ALA A 385 -10.50 -6.69 11.68
CA ALA A 385 -11.39 -7.80 11.98
C ALA A 385 -11.65 -8.70 10.76
N ASN A 386 -11.78 -8.13 9.55
CA ASN A 386 -11.96 -8.91 8.33
C ASN A 386 -10.70 -9.71 7.98
N VAL A 387 -9.50 -9.12 8.11
CA VAL A 387 -8.23 -9.85 7.91
C VAL A 387 -8.12 -11.02 8.88
N LEU A 388 -8.36 -10.78 10.18
CA LEU A 388 -8.34 -11.86 11.19
C LEU A 388 -9.40 -12.92 10.93
N GLY A 389 -10.59 -12.53 10.48
CA GLY A 389 -11.62 -13.46 10.04
C GLY A 389 -11.12 -14.38 8.93
N GLY A 390 -10.44 -13.84 7.93
CA GLY A 390 -9.80 -14.60 6.86
C GLY A 390 -8.73 -15.58 7.38
N ILE A 391 -7.85 -15.12 8.27
CA ILE A 391 -6.82 -15.97 8.89
C ILE A 391 -7.44 -17.11 9.67
N ILE A 392 -8.40 -16.83 10.56
CA ILE A 392 -9.00 -17.87 11.41
C ILE A 392 -9.78 -18.88 10.58
N ILE A 393 -10.61 -18.43 9.64
CA ILE A 393 -11.44 -19.35 8.84
C ILE A 393 -10.58 -20.19 7.91
N PHE A 394 -9.72 -19.58 7.10
CA PHE A 394 -9.04 -20.28 6.02
C PHE A 394 -7.68 -20.86 6.42
N PHE A 395 -6.83 -20.09 7.11
CA PHE A 395 -5.48 -20.55 7.45
C PHE A 395 -5.42 -21.35 8.75
N VAL A 396 -6.40 -21.21 9.65
CA VAL A 396 -6.48 -22.07 10.82
C VAL A 396 -7.49 -23.19 10.57
N CYS A 397 -8.79 -22.91 10.44
CA CYS A 397 -9.81 -23.97 10.42
C CYS A 397 -9.75 -24.83 9.15
N VAL A 398 -9.85 -24.22 7.95
CA VAL A 398 -9.92 -24.98 6.68
C VAL A 398 -8.58 -25.64 6.38
N SER A 399 -7.47 -24.90 6.50
CA SER A 399 -6.13 -25.42 6.26
C SER A 399 -5.76 -26.56 7.21
N MET A 400 -6.16 -26.49 8.49
CA MET A 400 -5.95 -27.56 9.47
C MET A 400 -6.71 -28.82 9.06
N GLY A 401 -7.97 -28.69 8.62
CA GLY A 401 -8.73 -29.82 8.09
C GLY A 401 -8.06 -30.49 6.88
N ILE A 402 -7.59 -29.69 5.92
CA ILE A 402 -6.90 -30.16 4.72
C ILE A 402 -5.57 -30.84 5.09
N HIS A 403 -4.76 -30.24 5.96
CA HIS A 403 -3.45 -30.77 6.32
C HIS A 403 -3.54 -32.09 7.06
N PHE A 404 -4.41 -32.20 8.08
CA PHE A 404 -4.55 -33.42 8.87
C PHE A 404 -5.38 -34.52 8.17
N SER A 405 -6.04 -34.21 7.05
CA SER A 405 -6.64 -35.24 6.17
C SER A 405 -5.63 -35.85 5.19
N GLY A 406 -4.37 -35.38 5.15
CA GLY A 406 -3.36 -35.82 4.18
C GLY A 406 -3.63 -35.36 2.74
N THR A 407 -4.61 -34.45 2.53
CA THR A 407 -4.92 -33.89 1.21
C THR A 407 -3.71 -33.14 0.68
N TRP A 408 -3.46 -33.20 -0.65
CA TRP A 408 -2.29 -32.59 -1.32
C TRP A 408 -0.93 -33.13 -0.82
N PHE A 409 -0.90 -34.38 -0.33
CA PHE A 409 0.31 -34.99 0.24
C PHE A 409 0.91 -34.22 1.43
N ALA A 410 0.06 -33.54 2.19
CA ALA A 410 0.44 -32.65 3.29
C ALA A 410 1.21 -33.35 4.43
N ASP A 411 1.08 -34.69 4.56
CA ASP A 411 1.82 -35.47 5.57
C ASP A 411 3.35 -35.42 5.38
N TYR A 412 3.80 -35.22 4.13
CA TYR A 412 5.21 -35.20 3.74
C TYR A 412 5.81 -33.79 3.70
N LEU A 413 5.01 -32.76 3.92
CA LEU A 413 5.38 -31.37 3.75
C LEU A 413 5.16 -30.55 5.04
N PRO A 414 5.88 -29.44 5.24
CA PRO A 414 5.58 -28.52 6.33
C PRO A 414 4.20 -27.89 6.13
N VAL A 415 3.58 -27.44 7.23
CA VAL A 415 2.28 -26.74 7.19
C VAL A 415 2.38 -25.44 6.40
N GLN A 416 3.43 -24.68 6.68
CA GLN A 416 3.74 -23.40 6.04
C GLN A 416 5.17 -23.37 5.52
N SER A 417 5.33 -22.92 4.28
CA SER A 417 6.61 -22.56 3.68
C SER A 417 6.35 -21.71 2.44
N SER A 418 7.27 -20.83 2.11
CA SER A 418 7.30 -20.12 0.83
C SER A 418 8.00 -20.91 -0.28
N GLU A 419 8.60 -22.05 0.06
CA GLU A 419 9.30 -22.91 -0.88
C GLU A 419 8.36 -23.89 -1.57
N SER A 420 8.76 -24.31 -2.75
CA SER A 420 8.15 -25.43 -3.49
C SER A 420 8.97 -26.70 -3.26
N TYR A 421 8.35 -27.85 -3.34
CA TYR A 421 8.95 -29.13 -3.00
C TYR A 421 8.84 -30.13 -4.14
N ASP A 422 9.82 -31.06 -4.22
CA ASP A 422 9.78 -32.24 -5.09
C ASP A 422 9.09 -33.42 -4.40
N ASN A 423 8.93 -34.53 -5.12
CA ASN A 423 8.33 -35.77 -4.62
C ASN A 423 9.19 -36.54 -3.61
N MET A 424 10.36 -36.02 -3.27
CA MET A 424 11.23 -36.50 -2.20
C MET A 424 11.19 -35.61 -0.95
N GLY A 425 10.41 -34.52 -0.98
CA GLY A 425 10.31 -33.56 0.12
C GLY A 425 11.47 -32.56 0.18
N ASN A 426 12.32 -32.49 -0.83
CA ASN A 426 13.37 -31.48 -0.92
C ASN A 426 12.85 -30.21 -1.60
N ILE A 427 13.57 -29.11 -1.41
CA ILE A 427 13.27 -27.87 -2.15
C ILE A 427 13.40 -28.15 -3.66
N TYR A 428 12.38 -27.78 -4.42
CA TYR A 428 12.28 -28.02 -5.84
C TYR A 428 13.40 -27.36 -6.62
N ASN A 429 14.21 -28.13 -7.32
CA ASN A 429 15.30 -27.60 -8.13
C ASN A 429 14.80 -27.21 -9.53
N VAL A 430 14.41 -25.94 -9.67
CA VAL A 430 13.84 -25.38 -10.91
C VAL A 430 14.80 -25.45 -12.11
N SER A 431 16.12 -25.50 -11.89
CA SER A 431 17.11 -25.56 -12.99
C SER A 431 17.13 -26.92 -13.69
N ARG A 432 16.62 -27.99 -13.04
CA ARG A 432 16.62 -29.36 -13.62
C ARG A 432 15.60 -29.54 -14.74
N ILE A 433 14.61 -28.68 -14.82
CA ILE A 433 13.52 -28.75 -15.78
C ILE A 433 13.63 -27.74 -16.93
N LEU A 434 14.75 -27.04 -17.00
CA LEU A 434 15.08 -26.12 -18.09
C LEU A 434 16.10 -26.73 -19.04
N ASP A 435 16.00 -26.37 -20.32
CA ASP A 435 17.00 -26.66 -21.33
C ASP A 435 18.16 -25.64 -21.32
N ALA A 436 19.11 -25.79 -22.26
CA ALA A 436 20.24 -24.87 -22.39
C ALA A 436 19.82 -23.42 -22.79
N ASN A 437 18.64 -23.23 -23.32
CA ASN A 437 18.07 -21.93 -23.67
C ASN A 437 17.18 -21.37 -22.56
N PHE A 438 17.13 -21.99 -21.39
CA PHE A 438 16.24 -21.67 -20.28
C PHE A 438 14.74 -21.77 -20.63
N GLU A 439 14.38 -22.58 -21.64
CA GLU A 439 13.01 -22.95 -21.95
C GLU A 439 12.62 -24.23 -21.21
N PHE A 440 11.31 -24.46 -21.07
CA PHE A 440 10.79 -25.61 -20.34
C PHE A 440 11.08 -26.93 -21.09
N ASN A 441 11.73 -27.88 -20.42
CA ASN A 441 11.98 -29.24 -20.92
C ASN A 441 10.98 -30.22 -20.31
N GLU A 442 9.97 -30.61 -21.08
CA GLU A 442 8.93 -31.52 -20.63
C GLU A 442 9.45 -32.94 -20.27
N THR A 443 10.45 -33.45 -20.98
CA THR A 443 11.05 -34.75 -20.67
C THR A 443 11.74 -34.72 -19.32
N ALA A 444 12.59 -33.71 -19.08
CA ALA A 444 13.28 -33.54 -17.82
C ALA A 444 12.28 -33.30 -16.64
N TYR A 445 11.18 -32.59 -16.89
CA TYR A 445 10.11 -32.41 -15.89
C TYR A 445 9.47 -33.78 -15.53
N LYS A 446 9.08 -34.57 -16.50
CA LYS A 446 8.46 -35.90 -16.28
C LYS A 446 9.42 -36.92 -15.63
N GLU A 447 10.72 -36.79 -15.87
CA GLU A 447 11.74 -37.59 -15.22
C GLU A 447 12.07 -37.13 -13.80
N TYR A 448 11.81 -35.89 -13.46
CA TYR A 448 12.16 -35.33 -12.16
C TYR A 448 11.01 -35.46 -11.17
N SER A 449 10.05 -34.53 -11.19
CA SER A 449 8.98 -34.48 -10.19
C SER A 449 7.91 -33.45 -10.54
N PRO A 450 6.62 -33.70 -10.20
CA PRO A 450 5.64 -32.63 -10.10
C PRO A 450 6.00 -31.67 -8.95
N LEU A 451 5.45 -30.48 -9.01
CA LEU A 451 5.70 -29.45 -8.01
C LEU A 451 4.66 -29.54 -6.88
N TYR A 452 5.16 -29.57 -5.64
CA TYR A 452 4.32 -29.58 -4.45
C TYR A 452 4.50 -28.29 -3.62
N LEU A 453 3.41 -27.90 -2.94
CA LEU A 453 3.33 -26.69 -2.12
C LEU A 453 2.92 -27.07 -0.70
N SER A 454 3.37 -26.30 0.29
CA SER A 454 2.84 -26.41 1.64
C SER A 454 1.34 -26.09 1.66
N THR A 455 0.62 -26.64 2.63
CA THR A 455 -0.85 -26.49 2.70
C THR A 455 -1.29 -25.04 2.74
N GLN A 456 -0.60 -24.21 3.53
CA GLN A 456 -0.94 -22.78 3.64
C GLN A 456 -0.57 -22.00 2.37
N PHE A 457 0.49 -22.39 1.68
CA PHE A 457 0.85 -21.75 0.41
C PHE A 457 -0.19 -22.07 -0.70
N ALA A 458 -0.62 -23.31 -0.80
CA ALA A 458 -1.71 -23.69 -1.72
C ALA A 458 -3.01 -22.94 -1.38
N MET A 459 -3.36 -22.83 -0.09
CA MET A 459 -4.51 -22.05 0.37
C MET A 459 -4.41 -20.57 -0.03
N ALA A 460 -3.23 -19.97 0.07
CA ALA A 460 -3.00 -18.58 -0.33
C ALA A 460 -3.31 -18.33 -1.81
N TYR A 461 -2.99 -19.29 -2.69
CA TYR A 461 -3.37 -19.20 -4.10
C TYR A 461 -4.90 -19.25 -4.30
N GLY A 462 -5.57 -20.17 -3.60
CA GLY A 462 -7.04 -20.23 -3.62
C GLY A 462 -7.68 -18.91 -3.16
N LEU A 463 -7.20 -18.36 -2.06
CA LEU A 463 -7.70 -17.07 -1.55
C LEU A 463 -7.39 -15.90 -2.49
N SER A 464 -6.26 -15.94 -3.20
CA SER A 464 -5.95 -14.95 -4.23
C SER A 464 -6.95 -14.99 -5.38
N PHE A 465 -7.37 -16.19 -5.82
CA PHE A 465 -8.43 -16.36 -6.80
C PHE A 465 -9.78 -15.80 -6.28
N ALA A 466 -10.14 -16.11 -5.03
CA ALA A 466 -11.35 -15.60 -4.43
C ALA A 466 -11.32 -14.07 -4.29
N ALA A 467 -10.19 -13.49 -3.91
CA ALA A 467 -10.02 -12.05 -3.76
C ALA A 467 -10.28 -11.30 -5.07
N MET A 468 -9.76 -11.81 -6.18
CA MET A 468 -9.89 -11.16 -7.49
C MET A 468 -11.35 -11.12 -7.99
N SER A 469 -12.09 -12.21 -7.83
CA SER A 469 -13.52 -12.21 -8.16
C SER A 469 -14.34 -11.40 -7.15
N ALA A 470 -14.00 -11.49 -5.86
CA ALA A 470 -14.70 -10.78 -4.80
C ALA A 470 -14.58 -9.26 -4.93
N VAL A 471 -13.41 -8.73 -5.28
CA VAL A 471 -13.20 -7.28 -5.34
C VAL A 471 -14.06 -6.62 -6.42
N ILE A 472 -14.17 -7.22 -7.59
CA ILE A 472 -14.99 -6.70 -8.69
C ILE A 472 -16.47 -6.68 -8.30
N ILE A 473 -16.96 -7.79 -7.75
CA ILE A 473 -18.38 -7.93 -7.39
C ILE A 473 -18.71 -7.07 -6.18
N HIS A 474 -17.87 -7.04 -5.16
CA HIS A 474 -18.08 -6.22 -3.98
C HIS A 474 -18.13 -4.73 -4.36
N VAL A 475 -17.15 -4.24 -5.08
CA VAL A 475 -17.12 -2.83 -5.49
C VAL A 475 -18.28 -2.50 -6.43
N GLY A 476 -18.63 -3.39 -7.33
CA GLY A 476 -19.80 -3.22 -8.20
C GLY A 476 -21.11 -3.09 -7.43
N LEU A 477 -21.31 -3.88 -6.38
CA LEU A 477 -22.53 -3.88 -5.57
C LEU A 477 -22.60 -2.70 -4.58
N TYR A 478 -21.50 -2.38 -3.89
CA TYR A 478 -21.46 -1.36 -2.84
C TYR A 478 -21.20 0.05 -3.40
N HIS A 479 -20.32 0.18 -4.38
CA HIS A 479 -19.84 1.47 -4.91
C HIS A 479 -20.17 1.70 -6.39
N GLY A 480 -20.75 0.72 -7.10
CA GLY A 480 -20.95 0.80 -8.54
C GLY A 480 -21.82 1.97 -8.99
N LYS A 481 -22.86 2.33 -8.23
CA LYS A 481 -23.71 3.49 -8.52
C LYS A 481 -22.94 4.79 -8.40
N GLU A 482 -22.09 4.91 -7.39
CA GLU A 482 -21.25 6.08 -7.13
C GLU A 482 -20.18 6.23 -8.23
N ILE A 483 -19.47 5.17 -8.55
CA ILE A 483 -18.48 5.14 -9.64
C ILE A 483 -19.14 5.56 -10.96
N TRP A 484 -20.33 5.02 -11.26
CA TRP A 484 -21.07 5.34 -12.46
C TRP A 484 -21.51 6.80 -12.50
N ARG A 485 -21.97 7.33 -11.35
CA ARG A 485 -22.31 8.74 -11.20
C ARG A 485 -21.10 9.64 -11.44
N GLN A 486 -19.98 9.38 -10.79
CA GLN A 486 -18.73 10.14 -10.96
C GLN A 486 -18.20 10.06 -12.39
N PHE A 487 -18.39 8.92 -13.06
CA PHE A 487 -18.02 8.78 -14.46
C PHE A 487 -18.88 9.65 -15.39
N LYS A 488 -20.20 9.77 -15.12
CA LYS A 488 -21.12 10.58 -15.92
C LYS A 488 -21.02 12.07 -15.62
N MET A 489 -20.84 12.45 -14.38
CA MET A 489 -20.82 13.84 -13.91
C MET A 489 -19.39 14.34 -13.72
N ALA A 490 -18.71 14.65 -14.81
CA ALA A 490 -17.30 15.06 -14.79
C ALA A 490 -16.99 16.36 -14.01
N ARG A 491 -17.97 17.07 -13.46
CA ARG A 491 -17.77 18.42 -12.87
C ARG A 491 -18.48 18.71 -11.54
N HIS A 492 -19.37 17.86 -11.05
CA HIS A 492 -20.11 18.11 -9.80
C HIS A 492 -19.79 17.01 -8.79
N GLN A 493 -18.80 17.26 -7.98
CA GLN A 493 -18.42 16.44 -6.84
C GLN A 493 -18.83 17.16 -5.57
N GLU A 494 -19.17 16.41 -4.52
CA GLU A 494 -19.32 16.97 -3.20
C GLU A 494 -18.05 17.70 -2.80
N ASP A 495 -18.17 19.00 -2.58
CA ASP A 495 -17.06 19.81 -2.12
C ASP A 495 -16.97 19.71 -0.59
N ASP A 496 -16.22 18.72 -0.10
CA ASP A 496 -15.80 18.76 1.29
C ASP A 496 -14.89 19.97 1.56
N VAL A 497 -14.65 20.27 2.82
CA VAL A 497 -13.80 21.41 3.22
C VAL A 497 -12.42 21.34 2.57
N HIS A 498 -11.83 20.13 2.42
CA HIS A 498 -10.49 19.97 1.85
C HIS A 498 -10.49 20.22 0.35
N MET A 499 -11.52 19.79 -0.37
CA MET A 499 -11.68 20.05 -1.80
C MET A 499 -11.89 21.55 -2.07
N ARG A 500 -12.72 22.23 -1.24
CA ARG A 500 -12.89 23.70 -1.33
C ARG A 500 -11.58 24.44 -1.16
N LEU A 501 -10.75 24.06 -0.18
CA LEU A 501 -9.44 24.68 0.05
C LEU A 501 -8.48 24.42 -1.13
N MET A 502 -8.56 23.26 -1.76
CA MET A 502 -7.71 22.92 -2.91
C MET A 502 -8.09 23.66 -4.19
N LYS A 503 -9.34 24.09 -4.35
CA LYS A 503 -9.78 24.92 -5.50
C LYS A 503 -9.04 26.25 -5.64
N LYS A 504 -8.38 26.73 -4.57
CA LYS A 504 -7.49 27.90 -4.58
C LYS A 504 -6.29 27.67 -5.53
N TYR A 505 -5.83 26.47 -5.69
CA TYR A 505 -4.66 26.14 -6.48
C TYR A 505 -5.02 25.73 -7.90
N ARG A 506 -4.15 26.05 -8.85
CA ARG A 506 -4.27 25.55 -10.23
C ARG A 506 -4.05 24.06 -10.26
N ASP A 507 -5.04 23.34 -10.78
CA ASP A 507 -4.98 21.88 -10.88
C ASP A 507 -3.97 21.44 -11.96
N ALA A 508 -3.43 20.22 -11.79
CA ALA A 508 -2.75 19.51 -12.85
C ALA A 508 -3.83 18.85 -13.73
N GLU A 509 -3.95 19.30 -14.96
CA GLU A 509 -5.06 18.91 -15.83
C GLU A 509 -5.01 17.41 -16.21
N ASP A 510 -6.16 16.77 -16.41
CA ASP A 510 -6.25 15.34 -16.71
C ASP A 510 -5.47 14.94 -17.97
N TRP A 511 -5.35 15.86 -18.95
CA TRP A 511 -4.62 15.58 -20.18
C TRP A 511 -3.11 15.42 -19.96
N TRP A 512 -2.51 16.02 -18.90
CA TRP A 512 -1.10 15.81 -18.55
C TRP A 512 -0.84 14.35 -18.21
N TYR A 513 -1.71 13.78 -17.39
CA TYR A 513 -1.63 12.37 -16.99
C TYR A 513 -1.97 11.44 -18.16
N ALA A 514 -2.94 11.81 -19.00
CA ALA A 514 -3.30 11.03 -20.19
C ALA A 514 -2.15 10.98 -21.21
N VAL A 515 -1.49 12.10 -21.49
CA VAL A 515 -0.33 12.15 -22.38
C VAL A 515 0.82 11.32 -21.79
N LEU A 516 1.09 11.46 -20.49
CA LEU A 516 2.11 10.66 -19.81
C LEU A 516 1.80 9.15 -19.95
N PHE A 517 0.58 8.74 -19.66
CA PHE A 517 0.15 7.34 -19.76
C PHE A 517 0.31 6.80 -21.19
N VAL A 518 -0.24 7.48 -22.18
CA VAL A 518 -0.18 7.05 -23.58
C VAL A 518 1.26 6.99 -24.09
N THR A 519 2.09 7.97 -23.73
CA THR A 519 3.51 8.00 -24.12
C THR A 519 4.27 6.82 -23.49
N MET A 520 4.06 6.55 -22.21
CA MET A 520 4.72 5.45 -21.53
C MET A 520 4.26 4.08 -22.02
N VAL A 521 2.97 3.92 -22.32
CA VAL A 521 2.44 2.70 -22.95
C VAL A 521 3.03 2.49 -24.34
N ALA A 522 3.17 3.56 -25.15
CA ALA A 522 3.79 3.45 -26.47
C ALA A 522 5.27 3.05 -26.39
N ILE A 523 6.03 3.65 -25.45
CA ILE A 523 7.45 3.30 -25.22
C ILE A 523 7.56 1.86 -24.71
N SER A 524 6.75 1.44 -23.75
CA SER A 524 6.79 0.07 -23.21
C SER A 524 6.37 -0.97 -24.25
N PHE A 525 5.44 -0.65 -25.14
CA PHE A 525 5.15 -1.49 -26.32
C PHE A 525 6.39 -1.64 -27.21
N GLY A 526 7.13 -0.54 -27.44
CA GLY A 526 8.41 -0.56 -28.14
C GLY A 526 9.47 -1.42 -27.44
N VAL A 527 9.52 -1.40 -26.10
CA VAL A 527 10.41 -2.27 -25.30
C VAL A 527 10.05 -3.75 -25.50
N VAL A 528 8.76 -4.09 -25.47
CA VAL A 528 8.30 -5.48 -25.66
C VAL A 528 8.55 -5.96 -27.10
N ALA A 529 8.32 -5.14 -28.10
CA ALA A 529 8.45 -5.53 -29.50
C ALA A 529 9.88 -5.43 -30.06
N GLY A 530 10.72 -4.56 -29.48
CA GLY A 530 12.05 -4.23 -29.99
C GLY A 530 13.18 -5.13 -29.48
N TRP A 531 12.95 -5.91 -28.42
CA TRP A 531 13.94 -6.83 -27.85
C TRP A 531 13.44 -8.28 -27.85
N PRO A 532 14.32 -9.29 -27.90
CA PRO A 532 13.94 -10.70 -27.93
C PRO A 532 13.47 -11.19 -26.57
N THR A 533 12.44 -10.59 -26.04
CA THR A 533 11.89 -10.85 -24.70
C THR A 533 11.03 -12.12 -24.63
N GLY A 534 10.63 -12.66 -25.79
CA GLY A 534 9.65 -13.73 -25.87
C GLY A 534 8.24 -13.32 -25.45
N PHE A 535 8.00 -12.04 -25.17
CA PHE A 535 6.72 -11.50 -24.76
C PHE A 535 5.95 -11.00 -26.00
N PRO A 536 4.85 -11.66 -26.43
CA PRO A 536 4.13 -11.27 -27.62
C PRO A 536 3.43 -9.91 -27.47
N ALA A 537 3.46 -9.08 -28.50
CA ALA A 537 2.84 -7.76 -28.49
C ALA A 537 1.32 -7.78 -28.18
N TRP A 538 0.59 -8.80 -28.66
CA TRP A 538 -0.84 -8.96 -28.33
C TRP A 538 -1.07 -9.24 -26.84
N ALA A 539 -0.19 -10.00 -26.21
CA ALA A 539 -0.27 -10.30 -24.78
C ALA A 539 0.02 -9.05 -23.94
N TYR A 540 0.87 -8.11 -24.44
CA TYR A 540 1.08 -6.83 -23.79
C TYR A 540 -0.21 -5.98 -23.74
N VAL A 541 -1.05 -6.00 -24.79
CA VAL A 541 -2.34 -5.31 -24.77
C VAL A 541 -3.24 -5.86 -23.67
N VAL A 542 -3.33 -7.19 -23.55
CA VAL A 542 -4.08 -7.83 -22.44
C VAL A 542 -3.49 -7.45 -21.10
N CYS A 543 -2.16 -7.41 -20.98
CA CYS A 543 -1.45 -6.98 -19.78
C CYS A 543 -1.88 -5.59 -19.32
N MET A 544 -1.96 -4.61 -20.23
CA MET A 544 -2.35 -3.24 -19.90
C MET A 544 -3.83 -3.07 -19.55
N MET A 545 -4.69 -3.98 -19.97
CA MET A 545 -6.10 -3.98 -19.53
C MET A 545 -6.26 -4.30 -18.04
N LEU A 546 -5.37 -5.10 -17.47
CA LEU A 546 -5.46 -5.52 -16.07
C LEU A 546 -5.39 -4.33 -15.10
N PRO A 547 -4.33 -3.48 -15.10
CA PRO A 547 -4.27 -2.33 -14.21
C PRO A 547 -5.42 -1.35 -14.44
N ILE A 548 -5.90 -1.18 -15.67
CA ILE A 548 -7.03 -0.30 -15.97
C ILE A 548 -8.33 -0.79 -15.31
N ILE A 549 -8.60 -2.10 -15.35
CA ILE A 549 -9.83 -2.69 -14.80
C ILE A 549 -9.79 -2.73 -13.28
N TRP A 550 -8.67 -3.17 -12.68
CA TRP A 550 -8.57 -3.43 -11.24
C TRP A 550 -8.13 -2.23 -10.40
N LEU A 551 -7.56 -1.17 -11.00
CA LEU A 551 -7.09 0.00 -10.25
C LEU A 551 -8.17 0.64 -9.39
N ILE A 552 -9.34 0.94 -9.95
CA ILE A 552 -10.42 1.58 -9.20
C ILE A 552 -10.98 0.63 -8.13
N PRO A 553 -11.34 -0.63 -8.43
CA PRO A 553 -11.83 -1.54 -7.40
C PRO A 553 -10.86 -1.78 -6.25
N ILE A 554 -9.60 -2.06 -6.54
CA ILE A 554 -8.59 -2.30 -5.51
C ILE A 554 -8.25 -1.00 -4.77
N GLY A 555 -8.15 0.11 -5.49
CA GLY A 555 -7.86 1.42 -4.90
C GLY A 555 -8.94 1.89 -3.92
N LEU A 556 -10.22 1.65 -4.21
CA LEU A 556 -11.32 1.92 -3.28
C LEU A 556 -11.18 1.12 -1.98
N ILE A 557 -10.91 -0.18 -2.09
CA ILE A 557 -10.70 -1.01 -0.90
C ILE A 557 -9.50 -0.51 -0.09
N GLN A 558 -8.36 -0.22 -0.73
CA GLN A 558 -7.17 0.29 -0.04
C GLN A 558 -7.42 1.67 0.60
N ALA A 559 -8.07 2.59 -0.10
CA ALA A 559 -8.37 3.93 0.42
C ALA A 559 -9.29 3.91 1.63
N ILE A 560 -10.19 2.93 1.73
CA ILE A 560 -11.14 2.77 2.83
C ILE A 560 -10.55 1.96 3.99
N THR A 561 -9.80 0.89 3.70
CA THR A 561 -9.39 -0.12 4.68
C THR A 561 -7.89 -0.10 5.02
N ASN A 562 -7.08 0.59 4.25
CA ASN A 562 -5.61 0.53 4.29
C ASN A 562 -5.03 -0.86 3.96
N ILE A 563 -5.82 -1.76 3.39
CA ILE A 563 -5.36 -3.09 2.97
C ILE A 563 -5.25 -3.12 1.45
N GLN A 564 -4.03 -3.27 0.96
CA GLN A 564 -3.75 -3.37 -0.48
C GLN A 564 -3.92 -4.81 -0.95
N LEU A 565 -4.70 -5.00 -2.01
CA LEU A 565 -4.86 -6.28 -2.70
C LEU A 565 -3.93 -6.31 -3.91
N GLY A 566 -3.23 -7.43 -4.11
CA GLY A 566 -2.27 -7.59 -5.20
C GLY A 566 -2.81 -8.37 -6.39
N LEU A 567 -2.50 -7.93 -7.61
CA LEU A 567 -2.78 -8.69 -8.85
C LEU A 567 -1.72 -9.78 -9.15
N ASN A 568 -0.79 -10.01 -8.22
CA ASN A 568 0.36 -10.87 -8.41
C ASN A 568 -0.01 -12.21 -9.05
N VAL A 569 -0.81 -13.01 -8.34
CA VAL A 569 -1.22 -14.35 -8.76
C VAL A 569 -2.08 -14.31 -10.02
N LEU A 570 -2.95 -13.30 -10.18
CA LEU A 570 -3.78 -13.16 -11.37
C LEU A 570 -2.94 -12.94 -12.64
N THR A 571 -1.92 -12.08 -12.57
CA THR A 571 -1.04 -11.83 -13.71
C THR A 571 -0.23 -13.06 -14.09
N GLU A 572 0.31 -13.77 -13.11
CA GLU A 572 1.03 -15.02 -13.31
C GLU A 572 0.15 -16.11 -13.90
N PHE A 573 -1.08 -16.25 -13.40
CA PHE A 573 -2.07 -17.20 -13.87
C PHE A 573 -2.45 -16.95 -15.34
N ILE A 574 -2.78 -15.71 -15.69
CA ILE A 574 -3.19 -15.35 -17.05
C ILE A 574 -2.06 -15.62 -18.04
N ILE A 575 -0.86 -15.08 -17.81
CA ILE A 575 0.24 -15.23 -18.76
C ILE A 575 0.72 -16.68 -18.87
N GLY A 576 0.69 -17.45 -17.78
CA GLY A 576 1.08 -18.86 -17.80
C GLY A 576 0.17 -19.74 -18.67
N TYR A 577 -1.11 -19.39 -18.81
CA TYR A 577 -1.99 -20.02 -19.80
C TYR A 577 -1.83 -19.44 -21.21
N MET A 578 -1.58 -18.13 -21.33
CA MET A 578 -1.49 -17.47 -22.65
C MET A 578 -0.19 -17.78 -23.40
N VAL A 579 0.94 -17.83 -22.67
CA VAL A 579 2.28 -17.96 -23.23
C VAL A 579 3.10 -18.95 -22.38
N PRO A 580 2.75 -20.25 -22.39
CA PRO A 580 3.46 -21.25 -21.59
C PRO A 580 4.89 -21.44 -22.07
N GLY A 581 5.78 -21.84 -21.17
CA GLY A 581 7.19 -22.16 -21.45
C GLY A 581 8.12 -20.93 -21.55
N ARG A 582 7.67 -19.69 -21.30
CA ARG A 582 8.47 -18.47 -21.44
C ARG A 582 8.60 -17.68 -20.13
N PRO A 583 9.58 -17.99 -19.29
CA PRO A 583 9.74 -17.36 -17.96
C PRO A 583 9.95 -15.84 -18.02
N LEU A 584 10.75 -15.32 -18.96
CA LEU A 584 11.00 -13.89 -19.08
C LEU A 584 9.72 -13.11 -19.46
N ALA A 585 8.93 -13.66 -20.40
CA ALA A 585 7.64 -13.05 -20.77
C ALA A 585 6.69 -12.97 -19.57
N MET A 586 6.68 -13.99 -18.70
CA MET A 586 5.90 -13.99 -17.46
C MET A 586 6.35 -12.89 -16.51
N MET A 587 7.65 -12.73 -16.27
CA MET A 587 8.18 -11.69 -15.40
C MET A 587 7.83 -10.29 -15.91
N MET A 588 7.95 -10.04 -17.21
CA MET A 588 7.60 -8.76 -17.83
C MET A 588 6.09 -8.49 -17.76
N PHE A 589 5.26 -9.49 -18.02
CA PHE A 589 3.80 -9.38 -17.91
C PHE A 589 3.38 -9.02 -16.48
N LYS A 590 3.95 -9.69 -15.48
CA LYS A 590 3.73 -9.40 -14.07
C LYS A 590 4.16 -7.97 -13.74
N ASN A 591 5.33 -7.55 -14.22
CA ASN A 591 5.85 -6.21 -13.95
C ASN A 591 4.95 -5.12 -14.55
N TYR A 592 4.54 -5.23 -15.80
CA TYR A 592 3.65 -4.24 -16.41
C TYR A 592 2.20 -4.34 -15.92
N GLY A 593 1.67 -5.53 -15.68
CA GLY A 593 0.28 -5.72 -15.27
C GLY A 593 0.05 -5.42 -13.79
N TYR A 594 0.84 -6.02 -12.90
CA TYR A 594 0.67 -5.86 -11.46
C TYR A 594 1.34 -4.59 -10.93
N ILE A 595 2.61 -4.36 -11.27
CA ILE A 595 3.36 -3.27 -10.65
C ILE A 595 2.90 -1.91 -11.15
N SER A 596 2.49 -1.75 -12.40
CA SER A 596 1.89 -0.49 -12.85
C SER A 596 0.63 -0.12 -12.05
N MET A 597 -0.20 -1.10 -11.69
CA MET A 597 -1.34 -0.87 -10.79
C MET A 597 -0.88 -0.51 -9.37
N SER A 598 0.06 -1.25 -8.82
CA SER A 598 0.59 -1.00 -7.47
C SER A 598 1.21 0.38 -7.37
N GLN A 599 2.00 0.79 -8.37
CA GLN A 599 2.56 2.14 -8.45
C GLN A 599 1.47 3.20 -8.57
N ALA A 600 0.41 2.94 -9.35
CA ALA A 600 -0.71 3.86 -9.44
C ALA A 600 -1.40 4.07 -8.09
N LEU A 601 -1.48 3.06 -7.25
CA LEU A 601 -2.01 3.16 -5.89
C LEU A 601 -1.11 3.99 -4.98
N TYR A 602 0.22 3.79 -5.00
CA TYR A 602 1.17 4.61 -4.24
C TYR A 602 1.10 6.08 -4.66
N PHE A 603 1.07 6.36 -5.96
CA PHE A 603 0.92 7.73 -6.45
C PHE A 603 -0.44 8.34 -6.10
N SER A 604 -1.52 7.57 -6.12
CA SER A 604 -2.85 8.04 -5.68
C SER A 604 -2.84 8.40 -4.19
N GLN A 605 -2.16 7.62 -3.37
CA GLN A 605 -1.95 7.90 -1.96
C GLN A 605 -1.17 9.21 -1.77
N ASP A 606 -0.05 9.41 -2.45
CA ASP A 606 0.72 10.65 -2.39
C ASP A 606 -0.08 11.87 -2.89
N LEU A 607 -0.89 11.71 -3.94
CA LEU A 607 -1.79 12.78 -4.39
C LEU A 607 -2.81 13.14 -3.30
N LYS A 608 -3.30 12.16 -2.53
CA LYS A 608 -4.18 12.40 -1.38
C LYS A 608 -3.42 13.08 -0.23
N LEU A 609 -2.18 12.69 0.05
CA LEU A 609 -1.31 13.37 1.00
C LEU A 609 -1.15 14.85 0.63
N GLY A 610 -0.86 15.16 -0.64
CA GLY A 610 -0.80 16.52 -1.16
C GLY A 610 -2.11 17.28 -0.99
N HIS A 611 -3.25 16.60 -1.20
CA HIS A 611 -4.59 17.15 -0.99
C HIS A 611 -4.85 17.51 0.49
N TYR A 612 -4.50 16.62 1.42
CA TYR A 612 -4.64 16.86 2.87
C TYR A 612 -3.73 17.96 3.38
N MET A 613 -2.51 18.05 2.86
CA MET A 613 -1.51 19.05 3.25
C MET A 613 -1.59 20.36 2.44
N LYS A 614 -2.57 20.47 1.52
CA LYS A 614 -2.82 21.67 0.66
C LYS A 614 -1.59 22.08 -0.15
N VAL A 615 -0.89 21.10 -0.72
CA VAL A 615 0.22 21.32 -1.65
C VAL A 615 -0.34 21.52 -3.06
N PRO A 616 0.14 22.53 -3.81
CA PRO A 616 -0.35 22.76 -5.18
C PRO A 616 -0.20 21.54 -6.08
N PRO A 617 -1.26 21.07 -6.77
CA PRO A 617 -1.24 19.83 -7.55
C PRO A 617 -0.18 19.79 -8.65
N ARG A 618 0.13 20.93 -9.27
CA ARG A 618 1.18 21.02 -10.29
C ARG A 618 2.57 20.77 -9.73
N VAL A 619 2.81 21.18 -8.48
CA VAL A 619 4.10 20.93 -7.79
C VAL A 619 4.21 19.45 -7.45
N MET A 620 3.13 18.83 -6.96
CA MET A 620 3.08 17.39 -6.73
C MET A 620 3.34 16.60 -8.02
N PHE A 621 2.68 16.96 -9.12
CA PHE A 621 2.90 16.32 -10.42
C PHE A 621 4.37 16.37 -10.84
N ALA A 622 4.96 17.57 -10.83
CA ALA A 622 6.33 17.76 -11.29
C ALA A 622 7.35 17.06 -10.39
N SER A 623 7.19 17.16 -9.07
CA SER A 623 8.11 16.57 -8.10
C SER A 623 8.12 15.04 -8.17
N GLN A 624 6.95 14.40 -8.25
CA GLN A 624 6.83 12.95 -8.36
C GLN A 624 7.37 12.43 -9.70
N LEU A 625 7.06 13.10 -10.81
CA LEU A 625 7.54 12.67 -12.14
C LEU A 625 9.07 12.72 -12.23
N VAL A 626 9.67 13.83 -11.80
CA VAL A 626 11.13 14.00 -11.81
C VAL A 626 11.79 13.00 -10.87
N ALA A 627 11.25 12.81 -9.66
CA ALA A 627 11.79 11.86 -8.69
C ALA A 627 11.71 10.41 -9.20
N SER A 628 10.63 10.01 -9.85
CA SER A 628 10.46 8.66 -10.41
C SER A 628 11.49 8.36 -11.49
N ILE A 629 11.67 9.27 -12.45
CA ILE A 629 12.65 9.10 -13.54
C ILE A 629 14.07 9.09 -12.96
N TRP A 630 14.37 10.03 -12.07
CA TRP A 630 15.69 10.13 -11.43
C TRP A 630 16.02 8.90 -10.61
N SER A 631 15.09 8.44 -9.79
CA SER A 631 15.24 7.23 -8.98
C SER A 631 15.48 5.98 -9.83
N ALA A 632 14.75 5.80 -10.93
CA ALA A 632 14.96 4.67 -11.83
C ALA A 632 16.40 4.66 -12.40
N MET A 633 16.91 5.82 -12.81
CA MET A 633 18.30 5.95 -13.29
C MET A 633 19.31 5.60 -12.20
N VAL A 634 19.12 6.09 -10.97
CA VAL A 634 20.02 5.81 -9.84
C VAL A 634 19.98 4.32 -9.49
N GLN A 635 18.82 3.72 -9.36
CA GLN A 635 18.67 2.32 -8.95
C GLN A 635 19.26 1.37 -10.00
N ILE A 636 18.99 1.59 -11.28
CA ILE A 636 19.56 0.78 -12.37
C ILE A 636 21.07 0.97 -12.46
N GLY A 637 21.58 2.19 -12.26
CA GLY A 637 23.02 2.47 -12.20
C GLY A 637 23.70 1.72 -11.06
N VAL A 638 23.13 1.76 -9.85
CA VAL A 638 23.66 1.03 -8.67
C VAL A 638 23.55 -0.49 -8.87
N MET A 639 22.45 -1.00 -9.43
CA MET A 639 22.29 -2.41 -9.76
C MET A 639 23.40 -2.89 -10.69
N ASN A 640 23.63 -2.20 -11.81
CA ASN A 640 24.68 -2.57 -12.76
C ASN A 640 26.07 -2.48 -12.15
N TRP A 641 26.33 -1.45 -11.34
CA TRP A 641 27.58 -1.33 -10.60
C TRP A 641 27.77 -2.52 -9.65
N ALA A 642 26.76 -2.87 -8.85
CA ALA A 642 26.84 -3.96 -7.90
C ALA A 642 27.06 -5.31 -8.61
N VAL A 643 26.30 -5.61 -9.67
CA VAL A 643 26.43 -6.85 -10.44
C VAL A 643 27.80 -6.96 -11.10
N SER A 644 28.44 -5.84 -11.50
CA SER A 644 29.74 -5.86 -12.15
C SER A 644 30.92 -5.85 -11.19
N LYS A 645 30.77 -5.36 -9.95
CA LYS A 645 31.87 -5.13 -9.02
C LYS A 645 31.88 -6.05 -7.80
N ILE A 646 30.74 -6.59 -7.40
CA ILE A 646 30.67 -7.52 -6.27
C ILE A 646 30.96 -8.93 -6.80
N PRO A 647 32.05 -9.60 -6.35
CA PRO A 647 32.36 -10.97 -6.77
C PRO A 647 31.25 -11.93 -6.33
N ASP A 648 30.92 -12.89 -7.18
CA ASP A 648 29.93 -13.94 -6.91
C ASP A 648 28.58 -13.41 -6.39
N VAL A 649 28.18 -12.20 -6.83
CA VAL A 649 26.89 -11.60 -6.47
C VAL A 649 25.75 -12.56 -6.83
N CYS A 650 24.73 -12.63 -5.96
CA CYS A 650 23.60 -13.56 -6.02
C CYS A 650 23.96 -15.04 -5.78
N SER A 651 25.21 -15.41 -5.46
CA SER A 651 25.53 -16.75 -4.95
C SER A 651 25.03 -16.90 -3.49
N LEU A 652 24.65 -18.13 -3.10
CA LEU A 652 24.27 -18.42 -1.71
C LEU A 652 25.49 -18.39 -0.77
N ASP A 653 26.67 -18.70 -1.30
CA ASP A 653 27.93 -18.77 -0.56
C ASP A 653 28.72 -17.46 -0.61
N GLN A 654 28.11 -16.38 -1.08
CA GLN A 654 28.77 -15.07 -1.18
C GLN A 654 29.16 -14.54 0.20
N PRO A 655 30.44 -14.20 0.46
CA PRO A 655 30.98 -13.93 1.80
C PRO A 655 30.30 -12.78 2.55
N ASN A 656 29.84 -11.78 1.82
CA ASN A 656 29.16 -10.59 2.38
C ASN A 656 27.64 -10.67 2.32
N ASN A 657 27.09 -11.87 2.06
CA ASN A 657 25.65 -12.15 1.98
C ASN A 657 24.89 -11.39 0.87
N TYR A 658 25.55 -10.99 -0.22
CA TYR A 658 24.86 -10.43 -1.40
C TYR A 658 24.27 -11.56 -2.25
N SER A 659 23.26 -12.25 -1.70
CA SER A 659 22.61 -13.43 -2.28
C SER A 659 21.39 -13.13 -3.16
N CYS A 660 21.04 -11.85 -3.35
CA CYS A 660 19.92 -11.36 -4.15
C CYS A 660 18.58 -12.07 -3.85
N PRO A 661 18.06 -11.99 -2.64
CA PRO A 661 16.90 -12.79 -2.23
C PRO A 661 15.69 -12.56 -3.12
N ASN A 662 15.37 -11.32 -3.45
CA ASN A 662 14.22 -10.99 -4.31
C ASN A 662 14.42 -11.47 -5.74
N GLY A 663 15.59 -11.22 -6.34
CA GLY A 663 15.90 -11.72 -7.70
C GLY A 663 15.81 -13.24 -7.81
N ARG A 664 16.21 -13.97 -6.76
CA ARG A 664 16.06 -15.43 -6.67
C ARG A 664 14.61 -15.87 -6.59
N VAL A 665 13.80 -15.20 -5.77
CA VAL A 665 12.35 -15.45 -5.69
C VAL A 665 11.69 -15.20 -7.05
N PHE A 666 12.10 -14.16 -7.76
CA PHE A 666 11.62 -13.89 -9.12
C PHE A 666 11.99 -14.98 -10.11
N TYR A 667 13.25 -15.42 -10.06
CA TYR A 667 13.70 -16.52 -10.90
C TYR A 667 12.88 -17.80 -10.64
N THR A 668 12.74 -18.21 -9.37
CA THR A 668 11.93 -19.40 -9.01
C THR A 668 10.48 -19.24 -9.44
N ALA A 669 9.85 -18.12 -9.17
CA ALA A 669 8.47 -17.86 -9.58
C ALA A 669 8.32 -17.85 -11.10
N SER A 670 9.31 -17.36 -11.85
CA SER A 670 9.25 -17.33 -13.31
C SER A 670 9.30 -18.75 -13.92
N VAL A 671 10.03 -19.65 -13.31
CA VAL A 671 10.04 -21.06 -13.73
C VAL A 671 8.73 -21.75 -13.35
N VAL A 672 8.24 -21.56 -12.13
CA VAL A 672 6.98 -22.17 -11.66
C VAL A 672 5.80 -21.73 -12.51
N TRP A 673 5.63 -20.46 -12.72
CA TRP A 673 4.47 -19.90 -13.43
C TRP A 673 4.67 -19.78 -14.95
N GLY A 674 5.88 -19.48 -15.37
CA GLY A 674 6.20 -19.25 -16.77
C GLY A 674 6.64 -20.51 -17.52
N ALA A 675 7.41 -21.41 -16.89
CA ALA A 675 7.87 -22.66 -17.50
C ALA A 675 6.91 -23.82 -17.23
N ILE A 676 6.71 -24.24 -15.97
CA ILE A 676 5.75 -25.31 -15.62
C ILE A 676 4.34 -24.89 -16.02
N GLY A 677 3.94 -23.69 -15.59
CA GLY A 677 2.69 -23.06 -15.91
C GLY A 677 1.50 -23.55 -15.07
N PRO A 678 0.45 -22.71 -14.95
CA PRO A 678 -0.72 -23.01 -14.13
C PRO A 678 -1.54 -24.19 -14.66
N ALA A 679 -1.40 -24.55 -15.92
CA ALA A 679 -2.09 -25.70 -16.50
C ALA A 679 -1.70 -27.02 -15.81
N ARG A 680 -0.41 -27.19 -15.46
CA ARG A 680 0.09 -28.40 -14.79
C ARG A 680 -0.17 -28.40 -13.29
N ILE A 681 -0.47 -27.24 -12.70
CA ILE A 681 -0.66 -27.08 -11.24
C ILE A 681 -2.15 -27.08 -10.87
N PHE A 682 -2.99 -26.38 -11.64
CA PHE A 682 -4.39 -26.08 -11.27
C PHE A 682 -5.44 -26.60 -12.25
N SER A 683 -5.08 -27.18 -13.41
CA SER A 683 -6.06 -27.73 -14.34
C SER A 683 -6.59 -29.10 -13.90
N HIS A 684 -7.60 -29.60 -14.60
CA HIS A 684 -8.21 -30.88 -14.30
C HIS A 684 -7.16 -32.01 -14.34
N GLY A 685 -7.12 -32.81 -13.30
CA GLY A 685 -6.12 -33.87 -13.11
C GLY A 685 -4.85 -33.47 -12.36
N ALA A 686 -4.63 -32.18 -12.14
CA ALA A 686 -3.52 -31.68 -11.33
C ALA A 686 -3.84 -31.71 -9.82
N THR A 687 -2.80 -31.73 -8.99
CA THR A 687 -2.90 -31.84 -7.53
C THR A 687 -3.77 -30.75 -6.91
N TYR A 688 -3.70 -29.54 -7.41
CA TYR A 688 -4.38 -28.37 -6.84
C TYR A 688 -5.60 -27.90 -7.65
N ALA A 689 -6.18 -28.74 -8.52
CA ALA A 689 -7.34 -28.40 -9.36
C ALA A 689 -8.54 -27.89 -8.55
N SER A 690 -8.74 -28.40 -7.33
CA SER A 690 -9.83 -27.98 -6.45
C SER A 690 -9.79 -26.49 -6.06
N LEU A 691 -8.64 -25.82 -6.11
CA LEU A 691 -8.51 -24.41 -5.83
C LEU A 691 -9.22 -23.51 -6.85
N GLN A 692 -9.56 -24.00 -8.03
CA GLN A 692 -10.34 -23.27 -9.03
C GLN A 692 -11.76 -22.92 -8.53
N TRP A 693 -12.32 -23.68 -7.59
CA TRP A 693 -13.62 -23.36 -6.99
C TRP A 693 -13.62 -22.05 -6.19
N PHE A 694 -12.45 -21.59 -5.77
CA PHE A 694 -12.34 -20.32 -5.05
C PHE A 694 -12.75 -19.10 -5.89
N TRP A 695 -12.67 -19.15 -7.24
CA TRP A 695 -13.25 -18.12 -8.10
C TRP A 695 -14.75 -17.97 -7.87
N LEU A 696 -15.47 -19.08 -7.76
CA LEU A 696 -16.91 -19.08 -7.53
C LEU A 696 -17.25 -18.64 -6.10
N VAL A 697 -16.50 -19.13 -5.10
CA VAL A 697 -16.67 -18.71 -3.70
C VAL A 697 -16.46 -17.20 -3.56
N GLY A 698 -15.41 -16.66 -4.17
CA GLY A 698 -15.13 -15.23 -4.17
C GLY A 698 -16.21 -14.41 -4.89
N ALA A 699 -16.85 -14.95 -5.92
CA ALA A 699 -17.95 -14.29 -6.60
C ALA A 699 -19.26 -14.30 -5.79
N ALA A 700 -19.57 -15.41 -5.15
CA ALA A 700 -20.85 -15.61 -4.44
C ALA A 700 -20.93 -14.85 -3.10
N THR A 701 -19.83 -14.84 -2.33
CA THR A 701 -19.83 -14.29 -0.98
C THR A 701 -20.12 -12.79 -0.90
N PRO A 702 -19.61 -11.89 -1.79
CA PRO A 702 -20.00 -10.49 -1.76
C PRO A 702 -21.49 -10.26 -2.02
N ILE A 703 -22.12 -11.10 -2.84
CA ILE A 703 -23.55 -11.03 -3.13
C ILE A 703 -24.34 -11.35 -1.86
N ILE A 704 -23.97 -12.42 -1.17
CA ILE A 704 -24.61 -12.86 0.08
C ILE A 704 -24.46 -11.76 1.15
N THR A 705 -23.23 -11.28 1.38
CA THR A 705 -22.97 -10.25 2.40
C THR A 705 -23.68 -8.94 2.09
N TRP A 706 -23.74 -8.52 0.81
CA TRP A 706 -24.47 -7.35 0.39
C TRP A 706 -26.00 -7.47 0.63
N LEU A 707 -26.61 -8.62 0.32
CA LEU A 707 -28.02 -8.87 0.59
C LEU A 707 -28.32 -8.79 2.09
N LEU A 708 -27.44 -9.36 2.93
CA LEU A 708 -27.54 -9.31 4.39
C LEU A 708 -27.36 -7.87 4.92
N ALA A 709 -26.37 -7.14 4.44
CA ALA A 709 -26.13 -5.74 4.81
C ALA A 709 -27.29 -4.84 4.38
N ARG A 710 -27.87 -5.07 3.20
CA ARG A 710 -29.04 -4.31 2.73
C ARG A 710 -30.28 -4.60 3.57
N ARG A 711 -30.46 -5.85 4.04
CA ARG A 711 -31.60 -6.25 4.89
C ARG A 711 -31.44 -5.75 6.33
N TRP A 712 -30.21 -5.70 6.85
CA TRP A 712 -29.88 -5.27 8.22
C TRP A 712 -28.73 -4.26 8.21
N PRO A 713 -28.95 -3.00 7.78
CA PRO A 713 -27.86 -2.02 7.52
C PRO A 713 -27.14 -1.55 8.78
N LYS A 714 -27.76 -1.65 9.97
CA LYS A 714 -27.13 -1.29 11.26
C LYS A 714 -26.50 -2.49 11.99
N SER A 715 -26.39 -3.64 11.33
CA SER A 715 -25.81 -4.86 11.91
C SER A 715 -24.33 -5.03 11.52
N ILE A 716 -23.71 -6.11 12.01
CA ILE A 716 -22.33 -6.49 11.71
C ILE A 716 -22.04 -6.63 10.20
N TRP A 717 -23.06 -6.96 9.40
CA TRP A 717 -22.92 -7.15 7.95
C TRP A 717 -22.47 -5.91 7.19
N ARG A 718 -22.68 -4.72 7.74
CA ARG A 718 -22.16 -3.45 7.21
C ARG A 718 -20.62 -3.42 7.18
N TYR A 719 -19.98 -4.08 8.13
CA TYR A 719 -18.53 -4.07 8.34
C TYR A 719 -17.82 -5.23 7.62
N VAL A 720 -18.57 -6.16 7.02
CA VAL A 720 -17.99 -7.32 6.34
C VAL A 720 -17.51 -6.92 4.94
N CYS A 721 -16.22 -6.96 4.74
CA CYS A 721 -15.55 -6.67 3.47
C CYS A 721 -14.90 -7.95 2.93
N THR A 722 -15.61 -8.68 2.07
CA THR A 722 -15.15 -9.97 1.56
C THR A 722 -13.82 -9.91 0.79
N PRO A 723 -13.52 -8.87 -0.03
CA PRO A 723 -12.20 -8.73 -0.62
C PRO A 723 -11.06 -8.70 0.40
N VAL A 724 -11.28 -8.06 1.56
CA VAL A 724 -10.28 -7.98 2.64
C VAL A 724 -10.15 -9.31 3.39
N ILE A 725 -11.24 -10.06 3.55
CA ILE A 725 -11.21 -11.40 4.15
C ILE A 725 -10.30 -12.34 3.33
N TYR A 726 -10.37 -12.29 2.01
CA TYR A 726 -9.56 -13.13 1.14
C TYR A 726 -8.18 -12.54 0.86
N GLY A 727 -8.11 -11.31 0.40
CA GLY A 727 -6.90 -10.70 -0.09
C GLY A 727 -6.04 -10.04 0.97
N GLY A 728 -6.60 -9.68 2.14
CA GLY A 728 -5.83 -9.14 3.27
C GLY A 728 -4.83 -10.14 3.86
N THR A 729 -4.95 -11.42 3.51
CA THR A 729 -4.06 -12.50 3.89
C THR A 729 -2.95 -12.77 2.86
N GLY A 730 -2.87 -11.99 1.79
CA GLY A 730 -2.02 -12.23 0.61
C GLY A 730 -0.51 -12.17 0.85
N LEU A 731 -0.06 -11.79 2.03
CA LEU A 731 1.36 -11.85 2.44
C LEU A 731 1.72 -13.16 3.15
N LEU A 732 0.83 -14.12 3.26
CA LEU A 732 1.07 -15.43 3.84
C LEU A 732 1.17 -16.49 2.72
N PRO A 733 2.34 -17.11 2.49
CA PRO A 733 3.66 -16.77 3.04
C PRO A 733 4.30 -15.54 2.34
N PRO A 734 5.36 -14.92 2.81
CA PRO A 734 6.29 -15.35 3.88
C PRO A 734 5.88 -14.99 5.32
N ALA A 735 4.91 -14.08 5.52
CA ALA A 735 4.35 -13.85 6.85
C ALA A 735 3.66 -15.12 7.36
N THR A 736 3.52 -15.25 8.66
CA THR A 736 2.95 -16.43 9.30
C THR A 736 1.68 -16.10 10.08
N VAL A 737 0.88 -17.09 10.39
CA VAL A 737 -0.40 -16.91 11.08
C VAL A 737 -0.22 -16.18 12.42
N TYR A 738 0.83 -16.50 13.22
CA TYR A 738 1.06 -15.81 14.49
C TYR A 738 1.34 -14.31 14.32
N ILE A 739 1.99 -13.92 13.24
CA ILE A 739 2.26 -12.50 12.93
C ILE A 739 0.93 -11.75 12.75
N PHE A 740 0.02 -12.32 11.94
CA PHE A 740 -1.32 -11.76 11.77
C PHE A 740 -2.13 -11.73 13.06
N LEU A 741 -2.04 -12.76 13.89
CA LEU A 741 -2.74 -12.81 15.17
C LEU A 741 -2.21 -11.73 16.13
N CYS A 742 -0.89 -11.58 16.27
CA CYS A 742 -0.27 -10.54 17.09
C CYS A 742 -0.59 -9.13 16.57
N TRP A 743 -0.47 -8.91 15.25
CA TRP A 743 -0.85 -7.68 14.59
C TRP A 743 -2.32 -7.32 14.85
N GLY A 744 -3.21 -8.30 14.72
CA GLY A 744 -4.62 -8.11 14.95
C GLY A 744 -4.97 -7.82 16.40
N VAL A 745 -4.34 -8.47 17.37
CA VAL A 745 -4.54 -8.20 18.81
C VAL A 745 -4.17 -6.76 19.14
N VAL A 746 -3.04 -6.27 18.63
CA VAL A 746 -2.61 -4.87 18.82
C VAL A 746 -3.61 -3.93 18.13
N GLY A 747 -3.99 -4.20 16.87
CA GLY A 747 -4.96 -3.40 16.12
C GLY A 747 -6.32 -3.29 16.80
N ILE A 748 -6.86 -4.41 17.30
CA ILE A 748 -8.12 -4.43 18.06
C ILE A 748 -7.97 -3.63 19.36
N THR A 749 -6.85 -3.79 20.06
CA THR A 749 -6.61 -3.09 21.33
C THR A 749 -6.66 -1.57 21.12
N PHE A 750 -5.96 -1.04 20.11
CA PHE A 750 -5.89 0.40 19.87
C PHE A 750 -7.14 0.93 19.14
N ASN A 751 -7.59 0.28 18.06
CA ASN A 751 -8.62 0.82 17.18
C ASN A 751 -10.05 0.45 17.59
N TYR A 752 -10.23 -0.44 18.57
CA TYR A 752 -11.52 -0.74 19.16
C TYR A 752 -11.57 -0.35 20.65
N PHE A 753 -10.76 -0.99 21.51
CA PHE A 753 -10.88 -0.78 22.97
C PHE A 753 -10.41 0.62 23.38
N ILE A 754 -9.23 1.06 22.99
CA ILE A 754 -8.69 2.37 23.35
C ILE A 754 -9.49 3.47 22.67
N LYS A 755 -9.80 3.34 21.37
CA LYS A 755 -10.61 4.32 20.64
C LYS A 755 -11.96 4.54 21.30
N ARG A 756 -12.63 3.49 21.76
CA ARG A 756 -13.95 3.58 22.37
C ARG A 756 -13.92 4.12 23.80
N ARG A 757 -12.89 3.77 24.58
CA ARG A 757 -12.79 4.18 26.00
C ARG A 757 -12.10 5.52 26.19
N TYR A 758 -11.14 5.84 25.37
CA TYR A 758 -10.30 7.02 25.45
C TYR A 758 -10.24 7.73 24.09
N THR A 759 -11.42 8.10 23.56
CA THR A 759 -11.57 8.67 22.21
C THR A 759 -10.69 9.91 22.00
N GLY A 760 -10.66 10.84 22.96
CA GLY A 760 -9.84 12.06 22.87
C GLY A 760 -8.35 11.74 22.81
N TRP A 761 -7.87 10.80 23.64
CA TRP A 761 -6.47 10.32 23.57
C TRP A 761 -6.18 9.69 22.22
N TRP A 762 -7.06 8.82 21.74
CA TRP A 762 -6.88 8.12 20.47
C TRP A 762 -6.80 9.08 19.29
N LEU A 763 -7.72 10.04 19.20
CA LEU A 763 -7.74 11.06 18.16
C LEU A 763 -6.47 11.92 18.16
N GLN A 764 -5.91 12.23 19.32
CA GLN A 764 -4.75 13.09 19.45
C GLN A 764 -3.42 12.37 19.23
N TYR A 765 -3.29 11.11 19.69
CA TYR A 765 -1.99 10.47 19.84
C TYR A 765 -1.79 9.17 19.05
N ASN A 766 -2.85 8.47 18.65
CA ASN A 766 -2.74 7.14 18.04
C ASN A 766 -1.77 7.11 16.84
N TYR A 767 -1.95 8.02 15.89
CA TYR A 767 -1.11 8.08 14.70
C TYR A 767 0.33 8.53 14.99
N ILE A 768 0.51 9.36 16.02
CA ILE A 768 1.85 9.78 16.48
C ILE A 768 2.59 8.62 17.17
N VAL A 769 1.88 7.81 17.94
CA VAL A 769 2.45 6.58 18.54
C VAL A 769 2.89 5.60 17.47
N SER A 770 2.06 5.39 16.45
CA SER A 770 2.42 4.56 15.29
C SER A 770 3.70 5.06 14.62
N ALA A 771 3.74 6.34 14.25
CA ALA A 771 4.92 6.94 13.63
C ALA A 771 6.17 6.84 14.50
N ALA A 772 6.04 7.07 15.82
CA ALA A 772 7.16 7.04 16.74
C ALA A 772 7.76 5.63 16.91
N LEU A 773 6.90 4.61 17.00
CA LEU A 773 7.34 3.21 17.09
C LEU A 773 8.08 2.78 15.82
N ASP A 774 7.53 3.09 14.66
CA ASP A 774 8.14 2.74 13.36
C ASP A 774 9.46 3.50 13.15
N CYS A 775 9.50 4.80 13.46
CA CYS A 775 10.72 5.60 13.36
C CYS A 775 11.84 5.11 14.30
N GLY A 776 11.50 4.84 15.56
CA GLY A 776 12.47 4.34 16.55
C GLY A 776 13.02 2.97 16.17
N LEU A 777 12.16 2.07 15.72
CA LEU A 777 12.51 0.76 15.17
C LEU A 777 13.49 0.88 14.00
N ILE A 778 13.13 1.66 12.97
CA ILE A 778 13.93 1.74 11.74
C ILE A 778 15.30 2.35 12.00
N LEU A 779 15.39 3.42 12.80
CA LEU A 779 16.66 4.02 13.19
C LEU A 779 17.55 3.04 13.95
N SER A 780 16.97 2.25 14.85
CA SER A 780 17.69 1.21 15.60
C SER A 780 18.16 0.09 14.66
N THR A 781 17.30 -0.36 13.75
CA THR A 781 17.63 -1.39 12.75
C THR A 781 18.80 -0.95 11.86
N LEU A 782 18.78 0.30 11.37
CA LEU A 782 19.86 0.86 10.57
C LEU A 782 21.16 0.92 11.39
N LEU A 783 21.11 1.37 12.64
CA LEU A 783 22.29 1.45 13.48
C LEU A 783 22.87 0.05 13.75
N ILE A 784 22.05 -0.93 14.14
CA ILE A 784 22.47 -2.33 14.35
C ILE A 784 23.07 -2.90 13.06
N PHE A 785 22.45 -2.61 11.92
CA PHE A 785 22.94 -3.09 10.62
C PHE A 785 24.33 -2.52 10.31
N PHE A 786 24.50 -1.20 10.35
CA PHE A 786 25.78 -0.57 9.99
C PHE A 786 26.90 -0.84 11.00
N THR A 787 26.58 -1.01 12.29
CA THR A 787 27.60 -1.21 13.34
C THR A 787 27.92 -2.67 13.61
N LEU A 788 26.93 -3.57 13.53
CA LEU A 788 27.09 -4.97 13.94
C LEU A 788 27.02 -5.96 12.78
N TYR A 789 25.99 -5.87 11.92
CA TYR A 789 25.86 -6.83 10.82
C TYR A 789 26.86 -6.58 9.70
N LEU A 790 27.13 -5.32 9.34
CA LEU A 790 28.07 -4.97 8.28
C LEU A 790 29.51 -5.24 8.68
N THR A 791 29.83 -5.09 9.98
CA THR A 791 31.18 -5.37 10.53
C THR A 791 31.36 -6.83 10.90
N SER A 792 30.38 -7.70 10.63
CA SER A 792 30.41 -9.12 11.02
C SER A 792 30.68 -9.36 12.50
N ALA A 793 30.18 -8.47 13.38
CA ALA A 793 30.34 -8.61 14.80
C ALA A 793 29.75 -9.94 15.31
N ASN A 794 30.42 -10.57 16.27
CA ASN A 794 29.98 -11.83 16.86
C ASN A 794 28.62 -11.65 17.55
N LYS A 795 27.63 -12.38 17.10
CA LYS A 795 26.31 -12.41 17.77
C LYS A 795 26.45 -13.01 19.16
N PRO A 796 25.76 -12.49 20.17
CA PRO A 796 25.73 -13.10 21.49
C PRO A 796 25.30 -14.58 21.41
N ASN A 797 26.19 -15.49 21.78
CA ASN A 797 25.95 -16.93 21.73
C ASN A 797 25.41 -17.40 23.09
N TRP A 798 24.12 -17.46 23.22
CA TRP A 798 23.42 -17.96 24.37
C TRP A 798 22.05 -18.54 23.98
N TRP A 799 21.35 -19.17 24.92
CA TRP A 799 20.11 -19.88 24.61
C TRP A 799 19.09 -19.03 23.86
N GLY A 800 18.90 -17.77 24.21
CA GLY A 800 17.91 -16.87 23.56
C GLY A 800 18.20 -16.55 22.09
N ASN A 801 19.44 -16.75 21.64
CA ASN A 801 19.85 -16.50 20.25
C ASN A 801 20.13 -17.78 19.45
N VAL A 802 20.32 -18.92 20.11
CA VAL A 802 20.65 -20.21 19.50
C VAL A 802 19.64 -21.28 19.91
N GLY A 803 19.53 -21.59 21.20
CA GLY A 803 18.69 -22.68 21.71
C GLY A 803 17.20 -22.48 21.44
N ALA A 804 16.72 -21.23 21.48
CA ALA A 804 15.33 -20.89 21.19
C ALA A 804 14.89 -21.24 19.75
N PHE A 805 15.84 -21.42 18.83
CA PHE A 805 15.62 -21.78 17.44
C PHE A 805 15.91 -23.24 17.10
N GLN A 806 16.33 -24.05 18.07
CA GLN A 806 16.59 -25.48 17.92
C GLN A 806 15.30 -26.30 18.17
N THR A 807 14.34 -26.15 17.30
CA THR A 807 13.06 -26.89 17.34
C THR A 807 12.71 -27.42 15.97
N LEU A 808 11.91 -28.48 15.89
CA LEU A 808 11.47 -29.04 14.61
C LEU A 808 10.74 -28.01 13.73
N ASP A 809 10.07 -27.03 14.33
CA ASP A 809 9.43 -25.93 13.63
C ASP A 809 10.44 -25.07 12.86
N PHE A 810 11.48 -24.57 13.55
CA PHE A 810 12.50 -23.73 12.91
C PHE A 810 13.37 -24.48 11.89
N GLU A 811 13.57 -25.78 12.09
CA GLU A 811 14.30 -26.63 11.17
C GLU A 811 13.46 -27.06 9.93
N GLY A 812 12.16 -26.76 9.91
CA GLY A 812 11.23 -27.21 8.87
C GLY A 812 10.99 -28.74 8.86
N LYS A 813 11.36 -29.43 9.96
CA LYS A 813 11.28 -30.89 10.09
C LYS A 813 10.05 -31.40 10.85
N ALA A 814 9.10 -30.54 11.17
CA ALA A 814 7.85 -30.93 11.79
C ALA A 814 6.89 -31.57 10.75
N ILE A 815 7.29 -32.66 10.14
CA ILE A 815 6.53 -33.43 9.15
C ILE A 815 6.02 -34.75 9.75
N THR A 816 4.87 -35.25 9.28
CA THR A 816 4.23 -36.45 9.86
C THR A 816 4.85 -37.74 9.36
N ARG A 817 5.15 -37.78 8.05
CA ARG A 817 5.71 -38.95 7.38
C ARG A 817 7.06 -38.64 6.77
N HIS A 818 8.04 -39.44 7.11
CA HIS A 818 9.37 -39.39 6.50
C HIS A 818 9.48 -40.47 5.43
N LEU A 819 10.08 -40.12 4.32
CA LEU A 819 10.34 -41.06 3.21
C LEU A 819 11.57 -41.90 3.52
N MET A 820 11.53 -43.18 3.12
CA MET A 820 12.72 -44.02 3.11
C MET A 820 13.66 -43.60 1.96
N PRO A 821 14.96 -43.87 2.04
CA PRO A 821 15.87 -43.59 0.96
C PRO A 821 15.43 -44.22 -0.35
N GLY A 822 15.18 -43.45 -1.40
CA GLY A 822 14.69 -43.87 -2.71
C GLY A 822 13.15 -43.94 -2.83
N GLU A 823 12.40 -43.67 -1.78
CA GLU A 823 10.95 -43.58 -1.82
C GLU A 823 10.51 -42.20 -2.30
N THR A 824 9.41 -42.12 -3.03
CA THR A 824 8.80 -40.86 -3.49
C THR A 824 7.30 -40.87 -3.16
N PHE A 825 6.73 -39.69 -2.91
CA PHE A 825 5.30 -39.53 -2.74
C PHE A 825 4.65 -38.91 -4.00
N GLY A 826 3.36 -39.10 -4.12
CA GLY A 826 2.61 -38.52 -5.23
C GLY A 826 2.33 -39.50 -6.37
N PRO A 827 1.62 -39.05 -7.43
CA PRO A 827 1.31 -39.92 -8.56
C PRO A 827 2.54 -40.21 -9.41
N SER A 828 2.65 -41.42 -9.92
CA SER A 828 3.72 -41.82 -10.84
C SER A 828 3.60 -41.20 -12.24
N VAL A 829 2.39 -40.78 -12.61
CA VAL A 829 2.09 -40.06 -13.86
C VAL A 829 1.39 -38.77 -13.54
N PHE A 830 1.90 -37.65 -14.05
CA PHE A 830 1.39 -36.31 -13.81
C PHE A 830 1.39 -35.51 -15.12
N PRO A 831 0.51 -34.46 -15.23
CA PRO A 831 0.31 -33.68 -16.45
C PRO A 831 1.53 -32.85 -16.89
#